data_960b791c739bdccf94aae0f2d1c6b7a1
#
_entry.id   960b791c739bdccf94aae0f2d1c6b7a1
#
_cell.length_a   1.000
_cell.length_b   1.000
_cell.length_c   1.000
_cell.angle_alpha   90.00
_cell.angle_beta   90.00
_cell.angle_gamma   90.00
#
_symmetry.space_group_name_H-M   'P 1'
#
loop_
_entity.id
_entity.type
_entity.pdbx_description
1 polymer ?
#
loop_
_entity_poly.entity_id
_entity_poly.type
_entity_poly.pdbx_seq_one_letter_code
_entity_poly.pdbx_strand_id
1 'polypeptide(L)'
;LQYAQIVLPLNLKGSFTYKVPEELISDIQPGMRVLVPFGGKKIYTGIVFELHDNTPDNFVAKEIISILDEKPILPEEQIRFWNWLSDYYLCSLGEIYRFAFPSSLKLESETYLKLKPGIVVDFENLDVNEMYLIQALEVRQLINLTDIEAFIPKKEIIKTINSLIDLQYIEIDEKIAEKYKAKEVAYVRIHESVLGTQNLTEILLKLNKAPKQKDLFLFILEKQTENPDLQIKKAELFEDGYFGSSHFKALADKGLVEEYYMQKDRIESYEGEIEELEALSEQQKTAKSEIDEAFEEGKNVLLHGVTSSGKTHIYLEKIEECIQEGKNVLFLLPEISLTKQITQRLEKKYGRQLGFYHQKLTDFERVEVWRRIKQNDIRILIATRNALFLPYQNLGLIVVDEEHDSAYKPKEASPYFNAKDVALVLGGFYNAGVILGSATPSVESYYRARKDKMRYVFLNERFGNVNLPEYELINFKEAQESKKVSGNFSLRLIDEIKKTVDAKNQVIVLHNRRGYANVVECETCGYVNYCSNCDVVMTYHKAANEMKCHYCGQRASKPRICPKCNSENLNERGVGVEQIHEEVSKLFPENEVDRMDVDSMRKKFAYEKLYEKIEERETDIVVGTQMISKGLDFDHIELVAIPKADSLLYVQDFRAEERAYQLITQVSGRAGRVSGKGRILIQTYNPDHSVFQLIKMNNPAKIYKYILTERQKFHYPPFTKLIMIELKHRKEDKADRASQFLGSILRKYLPEDCILGPERAPIARLNNLYQFQILLKLPRGKNYDRFKKMVLISLKEFDEITAYQSIKKDVFVDF
;
A
#
# COMPACT_ATOMS: atom_id res chain seq x y z
N LEU A 1 14.22 4.70 41.42
CA LEU A 1 13.73 5.61 40.33
C LEU A 1 13.74 4.85 39.03
N GLN A 2 12.58 4.73 38.39
CA GLN A 2 12.47 4.04 37.12
C GLN A 2 12.23 5.06 36.00
N TYR A 3 12.82 4.81 34.83
CA TYR A 3 12.70 5.62 33.64
C TYR A 3 12.16 4.77 32.49
N ALA A 4 11.48 5.42 31.53
CA ALA A 4 10.94 4.80 30.35
C ALA A 4 11.48 5.48 29.09
N GLN A 5 11.88 4.68 28.11
CA GLN A 5 12.15 5.14 26.74
C GLN A 5 10.83 5.14 25.97
N ILE A 6 10.36 6.33 25.59
CA ILE A 6 9.07 6.54 24.97
C ILE A 6 9.26 7.03 23.53
N VAL A 7 8.56 6.37 22.60
CA VAL A 7 8.50 6.77 21.19
C VAL A 7 7.27 7.65 20.98
N LEU A 8 7.46 8.83 20.40
CA LEU A 8 6.41 9.79 20.06
C LEU A 8 6.13 9.78 18.54
N PRO A 9 4.91 10.12 18.08
CA PRO A 9 4.56 10.16 16.65
C PRO A 9 5.15 11.40 15.95
N LEU A 10 6.41 11.69 16.21
CA LEU A 10 7.14 12.84 15.70
C LEU A 10 8.29 12.38 14.78
N ASN A 11 8.57 13.16 13.74
CA ASN A 11 9.73 12.88 12.86
C ASN A 11 11.03 13.37 13.54
N LEU A 12 11.34 12.80 14.69
CA LEU A 12 12.53 13.07 15.48
C LEU A 12 13.31 11.77 15.69
N LYS A 13 14.64 11.87 15.72
CA LYS A 13 15.51 10.70 15.91
C LYS A 13 15.45 10.22 17.36
N GLY A 14 15.34 8.90 17.53
CA GLY A 14 15.41 8.23 18.84
C GLY A 14 14.10 8.17 19.60
N SER A 15 14.19 7.69 20.82
CA SER A 15 13.19 7.68 21.87
C SER A 15 13.49 8.78 22.87
N PHE A 16 12.53 9.09 23.72
CA PHE A 16 12.64 10.13 24.74
C PHE A 16 12.55 9.52 26.13
N THR A 17 13.47 9.89 27.02
CA THR A 17 13.48 9.40 28.40
C THR A 17 12.52 10.20 29.27
N TYR A 18 11.59 9.49 29.92
CA TYR A 18 10.67 10.05 30.93
C TYR A 18 10.85 9.33 32.26
N LYS A 19 10.62 10.04 33.35
CA LYS A 19 10.57 9.46 34.69
C LYS A 19 9.20 8.79 34.89
N VAL A 20 9.20 7.60 35.44
CA VAL A 20 7.97 6.88 35.83
C VAL A 20 7.58 7.32 37.26
N PRO A 21 6.36 7.88 37.46
CA PRO A 21 5.85 8.15 38.79
C PRO A 21 5.75 6.88 39.64
N GLU A 22 5.94 6.98 40.95
CA GLU A 22 5.94 5.81 41.85
C GLU A 22 4.64 5.02 41.79
N GLU A 23 3.52 5.71 41.58
CA GLU A 23 2.16 5.15 41.47
C GLU A 23 1.99 4.27 40.22
N LEU A 24 2.79 4.49 39.18
CA LEU A 24 2.66 3.79 37.87
C LEU A 24 3.70 2.69 37.70
N ILE A 25 4.65 2.53 38.62
CA ILE A 25 5.77 1.58 38.47
C ILE A 25 5.30 0.13 38.38
N SER A 26 4.24 -0.23 39.11
CA SER A 26 3.68 -1.60 39.12
C SER A 26 2.94 -1.96 37.86
N ASP A 27 2.42 -0.96 37.13
CA ASP A 27 1.43 -1.16 36.07
C ASP A 27 2.03 -0.94 34.66
N ILE A 28 3.12 -0.15 34.59
CA ILE A 28 3.73 0.20 33.31
C ILE A 28 4.52 -0.96 32.71
N GLN A 29 4.28 -1.22 31.41
CA GLN A 29 4.98 -2.27 30.67
C GLN A 29 5.38 -1.77 29.27
N PRO A 30 6.45 -2.32 28.65
CA PRO A 30 6.74 -2.08 27.25
C PRO A 30 5.54 -2.44 26.36
N GLY A 31 5.32 -1.63 25.32
CA GLY A 31 4.18 -1.77 24.41
C GLY A 31 2.89 -1.07 24.86
N MET A 32 2.86 -0.47 26.05
CA MET A 32 1.73 0.35 26.50
C MET A 32 1.79 1.78 25.97
N ARG A 33 0.62 2.37 25.74
CA ARG A 33 0.51 3.81 25.44
C ARG A 33 0.48 4.60 26.75
N VAL A 34 1.18 5.72 26.73
CA VAL A 34 1.25 6.65 27.85
C VAL A 34 1.07 8.08 27.36
N LEU A 35 0.55 8.94 28.22
CA LEU A 35 0.48 10.38 28.01
C LEU A 35 1.71 11.04 28.56
N VAL A 36 2.36 11.85 27.73
CA VAL A 36 3.59 12.56 28.14
C VAL A 36 3.61 13.99 27.64
N PRO A 37 4.17 14.93 28.43
CA PRO A 37 4.35 16.31 28.03
C PRO A 37 5.59 16.44 27.15
N PHE A 38 5.46 17.07 25.96
CA PHE A 38 6.57 17.31 25.05
C PHE A 38 6.61 18.76 24.56
N GLY A 39 7.80 19.36 24.48
CA GLY A 39 7.95 20.78 24.21
C GLY A 39 7.40 21.65 25.34
N GLY A 40 6.58 22.65 25.00
CA GLY A 40 5.98 23.57 26.00
C GLY A 40 4.79 22.94 26.72
N LYS A 41 3.58 23.20 26.20
CA LYS A 41 2.29 22.75 26.81
C LYS A 41 1.64 21.57 26.07
N LYS A 42 2.28 20.98 25.05
CA LYS A 42 1.67 19.91 24.27
C LYS A 42 1.80 18.56 24.97
N ILE A 43 0.74 17.78 24.89
CA ILE A 43 0.69 16.41 25.38
C ILE A 43 0.57 15.48 24.18
N TYR A 44 1.35 14.41 24.20
CA TYR A 44 1.34 13.39 23.16
C TYR A 44 1.10 12.01 23.75
N THR A 45 0.44 11.16 22.98
CA THR A 45 0.44 9.74 23.24
C THR A 45 1.76 9.15 22.73
N GLY A 46 2.54 8.59 23.64
CA GLY A 46 3.74 7.84 23.34
C GLY A 46 3.55 6.35 23.60
N ILE A 47 4.46 5.53 23.06
CA ILE A 47 4.55 4.10 23.35
C ILE A 47 5.80 3.83 24.16
N VAL A 48 5.67 3.08 25.24
CA VAL A 48 6.80 2.61 26.06
C VAL A 48 7.55 1.52 25.29
N PHE A 49 8.82 1.76 24.99
CA PHE A 49 9.68 0.80 24.30
C PHE A 49 10.58 0.02 25.25
N GLU A 50 11.06 0.68 26.30
CA GLU A 50 11.98 0.08 27.26
C GLU A 50 11.82 0.75 28.63
N LEU A 51 12.01 -0.02 29.69
CA LEU A 51 12.08 0.47 31.07
C LEU A 51 13.52 0.25 31.60
N HIS A 52 14.05 1.26 32.31
CA HIS A 52 15.41 1.20 32.84
C HIS A 52 15.61 2.06 34.08
N ASP A 53 16.68 1.81 34.84
CA ASP A 53 17.00 2.55 36.08
C ASP A 53 18.09 3.62 35.89
N ASN A 54 18.57 3.82 34.66
CA ASN A 54 19.63 4.78 34.35
C ASN A 54 19.11 6.21 34.40
N THR A 55 19.60 7.01 35.37
CA THR A 55 19.27 8.44 35.46
C THR A 55 19.96 9.22 34.33
N PRO A 56 19.25 10.11 33.63
CA PRO A 56 19.88 10.97 32.62
C PRO A 56 20.85 11.97 33.24
N ASP A 57 22.09 12.04 32.71
CA ASP A 57 23.12 12.93 33.28
C ASP A 57 22.99 14.40 32.86
N ASN A 58 22.33 14.67 31.69
CA ASN A 58 22.39 15.96 31.01
C ASN A 58 21.09 16.76 31.07
N PHE A 59 20.00 16.21 31.60
CA PHE A 59 18.68 16.87 31.70
C PHE A 59 17.82 16.24 32.80
N VAL A 60 16.83 16.99 33.28
CA VAL A 60 15.80 16.47 34.17
C VAL A 60 14.69 15.88 33.36
N ALA A 61 14.48 14.56 33.47
CA ALA A 61 13.40 13.88 32.77
C ALA A 61 12.04 14.35 33.29
N LYS A 62 11.12 14.67 32.36
CA LYS A 62 9.72 14.94 32.70
C LYS A 62 9.03 13.65 33.12
N GLU A 63 7.97 13.75 33.89
CA GLU A 63 7.18 12.59 34.32
C GLU A 63 6.12 12.20 33.30
N ILE A 64 5.79 10.90 33.26
CA ILE A 64 4.62 10.35 32.56
C ILE A 64 3.37 10.86 33.28
N ILE A 65 2.36 11.28 32.50
CA ILE A 65 1.10 11.80 33.07
C ILE A 65 0.17 10.65 33.49
N SER A 66 -0.02 9.67 32.58
CA SER A 66 -0.89 8.51 32.83
C SER A 66 -0.61 7.37 31.82
N ILE A 67 -1.02 6.18 32.21
CA ILE A 67 -1.10 5.00 31.33
C ILE A 67 -2.48 4.98 30.69
N LEU A 68 -2.56 4.61 29.41
CA LEU A 68 -3.82 4.56 28.63
C LEU A 68 -4.36 3.15 28.44
N ASP A 69 -3.55 2.14 28.65
CA ASP A 69 -3.88 0.75 28.35
C ASP A 69 -3.76 -0.11 29.62
N GLU A 70 -4.69 -1.04 29.82
CA GLU A 70 -4.59 -2.06 30.88
C GLU A 70 -3.57 -3.17 30.55
N LYS A 71 -3.32 -3.40 29.25
CA LYS A 71 -2.36 -4.39 28.72
C LYS A 71 -1.64 -3.83 27.51
N PRO A 72 -0.38 -4.22 27.25
CA PRO A 72 0.35 -3.77 26.08
C PRO A 72 -0.47 -3.83 24.80
N ILE A 73 -0.52 -2.72 24.07
CA ILE A 73 -1.19 -2.65 22.76
C ILE A 73 -0.27 -3.13 21.63
N LEU A 74 1.04 -3.08 21.86
CA LEU A 74 2.08 -3.51 20.94
C LEU A 74 2.85 -4.66 21.58
N PRO A 75 2.87 -5.87 20.97
CA PRO A 75 3.63 -7.01 21.49
C PRO A 75 5.15 -6.79 21.33
N GLU A 76 5.94 -7.56 22.07
CA GLU A 76 7.41 -7.43 22.08
C GLU A 76 8.03 -7.67 20.71
N GLU A 77 7.52 -8.63 19.95
CA GLU A 77 7.95 -8.92 18.58
C GLU A 77 7.83 -7.69 17.69
N GLN A 78 6.73 -6.92 17.82
CA GLN A 78 6.54 -5.67 17.09
C GLN A 78 7.51 -4.58 17.54
N ILE A 79 7.83 -4.47 18.84
CA ILE A 79 8.83 -3.51 19.34
C ILE A 79 10.20 -3.82 18.74
N ARG A 80 10.61 -5.10 18.75
CA ARG A 80 11.87 -5.56 18.14
C ARG A 80 11.86 -5.33 16.63
N PHE A 81 10.76 -5.60 15.98
CA PHE A 81 10.57 -5.38 14.54
C PHE A 81 10.69 -3.88 14.19
N TRP A 82 10.09 -2.96 14.94
CA TRP A 82 10.18 -1.53 14.67
C TRP A 82 11.61 -1.00 14.86
N ASN A 83 12.32 -1.47 15.88
CA ASN A 83 13.73 -1.13 16.08
C ASN A 83 14.59 -1.58 14.89
N TRP A 84 14.39 -2.81 14.42
CA TRP A 84 15.08 -3.31 13.24
C TRP A 84 14.75 -2.49 11.99
N LEU A 85 13.48 -2.16 11.77
CA LEU A 85 13.01 -1.42 10.60
C LEU A 85 13.58 0.01 10.59
N SER A 86 13.59 0.68 11.74
CA SER A 86 14.20 2.00 11.91
C SER A 86 15.69 1.98 11.56
N ASP A 87 16.42 1.00 12.08
CA ASP A 87 17.85 0.84 11.78
C ASP A 87 18.10 0.51 10.32
N TYR A 88 17.36 -0.46 9.75
CA TYR A 88 17.57 -0.92 8.38
C TYR A 88 17.25 0.14 7.33
N TYR A 89 16.08 0.79 7.44
CA TYR A 89 15.58 1.78 6.48
C TYR A 89 16.00 3.23 6.79
N LEU A 90 16.80 3.45 7.82
CA LEU A 90 17.33 4.76 8.22
C LEU A 90 16.20 5.79 8.48
N CYS A 91 15.07 5.35 9.01
CA CYS A 91 13.93 6.17 9.39
C CYS A 91 13.79 6.29 10.92
N SER A 92 13.06 7.28 11.40
CA SER A 92 12.81 7.42 12.84
C SER A 92 11.72 6.48 13.33
N LEU A 93 11.79 6.06 14.62
CA LEU A 93 10.72 5.30 15.26
C LEU A 93 9.40 6.08 15.27
N GLY A 94 9.44 7.39 15.36
CA GLY A 94 8.26 8.25 15.30
C GLY A 94 7.57 8.24 13.93
N GLU A 95 8.33 8.09 12.82
CA GLU A 95 7.76 7.89 11.48
C GLU A 95 7.06 6.54 11.38
N ILE A 96 7.65 5.48 11.94
CA ILE A 96 7.06 4.14 12.01
C ILE A 96 5.78 4.20 12.83
N TYR A 97 5.80 4.82 14.02
CA TYR A 97 4.62 4.96 14.87
C TYR A 97 3.48 5.69 14.14
N ARG A 98 3.78 6.79 13.47
CA ARG A 98 2.79 7.55 12.69
C ARG A 98 2.16 6.72 11.57
N PHE A 99 2.96 5.89 10.90
CA PHE A 99 2.53 5.04 9.82
C PHE A 99 1.72 3.82 10.31
N ALA A 100 2.20 3.17 11.37
CA ALA A 100 1.66 1.91 11.89
C ALA A 100 0.29 2.08 12.56
N PHE A 101 0.14 3.13 13.37
CA PHE A 101 -1.07 3.32 14.17
C PHE A 101 -2.14 4.12 13.43
N PRO A 102 -3.42 3.66 13.47
CA PRO A 102 -4.57 4.49 13.10
C PRO A 102 -4.58 5.81 13.89
N SER A 103 -5.10 6.88 13.27
CA SER A 103 -5.11 8.21 13.91
C SER A 103 -5.94 8.23 15.19
N SER A 104 -7.03 7.47 15.21
CA SER A 104 -7.91 7.38 16.37
C SER A 104 -7.30 6.69 17.58
N LEU A 105 -6.23 5.91 17.41
CA LEU A 105 -5.46 5.34 18.53
C LEU A 105 -4.34 6.25 19.02
N LYS A 106 -4.09 7.36 18.31
CA LYS A 106 -3.16 8.41 18.72
C LYS A 106 -3.98 9.54 19.31
N LEU A 107 -4.04 9.61 20.64
CA LEU A 107 -4.63 10.73 21.33
C LEU A 107 -3.70 11.94 21.18
N GLU A 108 -4.22 13.03 20.69
CA GLU A 108 -3.51 14.30 20.59
C GLU A 108 -4.27 15.33 21.42
N SER A 109 -3.53 16.23 22.09
CA SER A 109 -4.15 17.35 22.73
C SER A 109 -4.76 18.27 21.68
N GLU A 110 -6.08 18.47 21.74
CA GLU A 110 -6.73 19.53 21.00
C GLU A 110 -6.58 20.82 21.78
N THR A 111 -6.19 21.90 21.12
CA THR A 111 -6.08 23.20 21.78
C THR A 111 -7.47 23.80 21.88
N TYR A 112 -7.96 23.89 23.11
CA TYR A 112 -9.20 24.60 23.44
C TYR A 112 -8.87 25.87 24.17
N LEU A 113 -9.69 26.91 23.94
CA LEU A 113 -9.66 28.15 24.67
C LEU A 113 -10.81 28.17 25.65
N LYS A 114 -10.57 28.69 26.83
CA LYS A 114 -11.60 28.98 27.85
C LYS A 114 -11.32 30.31 28.53
N LEU A 115 -12.37 30.92 29.06
CA LEU A 115 -12.24 32.10 29.93
C LEU A 115 -11.59 31.71 31.27
N LYS A 116 -10.74 32.55 31.78
CA LYS A 116 -10.21 32.36 33.14
C LYS A 116 -11.34 32.51 34.17
N PRO A 117 -11.44 31.61 35.13
CA PRO A 117 -12.49 31.68 36.18
C PRO A 117 -12.44 32.97 36.98
N GLY A 118 -13.61 33.60 37.18
CA GLY A 118 -13.75 34.79 38.03
C GLY A 118 -13.24 36.11 37.45
N ILE A 119 -12.95 36.15 36.14
CA ILE A 119 -12.48 37.37 35.50
C ILE A 119 -13.66 38.25 35.07
N VAL A 120 -13.51 39.55 35.24
CA VAL A 120 -14.44 40.57 34.70
C VAL A 120 -13.77 41.13 33.43
N VAL A 121 -14.40 40.92 32.25
CA VAL A 121 -13.87 41.37 30.99
C VAL A 121 -14.25 42.84 30.75
N ASP A 122 -13.26 43.67 30.50
CA ASP A 122 -13.45 45.05 30.07
C ASP A 122 -13.62 45.11 28.53
N PHE A 123 -14.84 45.24 28.07
CA PHE A 123 -15.18 45.24 26.66
C PHE A 123 -14.84 46.59 25.94
N GLU A 124 -14.57 47.67 26.68
CA GLU A 124 -14.32 48.99 26.07
C GLU A 124 -12.95 49.06 25.37
N ASN A 125 -12.00 48.20 25.84
CA ASN A 125 -10.62 48.18 25.29
C ASN A 125 -10.32 46.97 24.37
N LEU A 126 -11.34 46.22 23.96
CA LEU A 126 -11.19 45.07 23.06
C LEU A 126 -11.46 45.44 21.60
N ASP A 127 -10.68 44.83 20.68
CA ASP A 127 -11.03 44.90 19.26
C ASP A 127 -12.22 44.01 18.89
N VAL A 128 -12.75 44.14 17.67
CA VAL A 128 -13.95 43.44 17.23
C VAL A 128 -13.76 41.89 17.24
N ASN A 129 -12.58 41.39 16.91
CA ASN A 129 -12.28 39.96 16.88
C ASN A 129 -12.12 39.43 18.31
N GLU A 130 -11.52 40.19 19.19
CA GLU A 130 -11.39 39.90 20.64
C GLU A 130 -12.76 39.82 21.31
N MET A 131 -13.65 40.77 21.00
CA MET A 131 -15.02 40.77 21.52
C MET A 131 -15.79 39.50 21.03
N TYR A 132 -15.71 39.17 19.73
CA TYR A 132 -16.37 37.98 19.19
C TYR A 132 -15.86 36.71 19.88
N LEU A 133 -14.54 36.56 20.11
CA LEU A 133 -13.98 35.38 20.75
C LEU A 133 -14.41 35.28 22.21
N ILE A 134 -14.42 36.39 22.98
CA ILE A 134 -14.91 36.41 24.38
C ILE A 134 -16.40 36.03 24.45
N GLN A 135 -17.25 36.63 23.62
CA GLN A 135 -18.69 36.31 23.60
C GLN A 135 -18.95 34.85 23.21
N ALA A 136 -18.17 34.32 22.24
CA ALA A 136 -18.29 32.91 21.88
C ALA A 136 -17.87 31.99 23.05
N LEU A 137 -16.86 32.37 23.82
CA LEU A 137 -16.39 31.62 25.00
C LEU A 137 -17.37 31.71 26.18
N GLU A 138 -18.08 32.83 26.34
CA GLU A 138 -19.14 32.95 27.35
C GLU A 138 -20.31 31.99 27.09
N VAL A 139 -20.67 31.80 25.81
CA VAL A 139 -21.76 30.91 25.40
C VAL A 139 -21.35 29.42 25.40
N ARG A 140 -20.18 29.09 24.87
CA ARG A 140 -19.76 27.70 24.65
C ARG A 140 -18.83 27.16 25.73
N GLN A 141 -18.38 28.00 26.67
CA GLN A 141 -17.41 27.73 27.75
C GLN A 141 -16.04 27.18 27.28
N LEU A 142 -16.00 26.48 26.13
CA LEU A 142 -14.83 25.91 25.50
C LEU A 142 -14.97 25.99 23.99
N ILE A 143 -13.95 26.50 23.28
CA ILE A 143 -13.93 26.63 21.83
C ILE A 143 -12.61 26.08 21.32
N ASN A 144 -12.67 25.20 20.31
CA ASN A 144 -11.50 24.68 19.61
C ASN A 144 -10.97 25.73 18.63
N LEU A 145 -9.64 25.77 18.44
CA LEU A 145 -8.99 26.65 17.46
C LEU A 145 -9.58 26.54 16.05
N THR A 146 -10.00 25.34 15.61
CA THR A 146 -10.62 25.13 14.30
C THR A 146 -12.01 25.75 14.17
N ASP A 147 -12.76 25.88 15.27
CA ASP A 147 -14.08 26.51 15.27
C ASP A 147 -14.01 28.01 15.17
N ILE A 148 -12.90 28.62 15.60
CA ILE A 148 -12.64 30.07 15.53
C ILE A 148 -12.51 30.55 14.07
N GLU A 149 -12.02 29.68 13.19
CA GLU A 149 -11.92 29.97 11.75
C GLU A 149 -13.29 30.29 11.10
N ALA A 150 -14.39 29.93 11.75
CA ALA A 150 -15.75 30.21 11.25
C ALA A 150 -16.16 31.69 11.40
N PHE A 151 -15.54 32.44 12.32
CA PHE A 151 -15.93 33.83 12.63
C PHE A 151 -14.77 34.81 12.76
N ILE A 152 -13.51 34.37 12.82
CA ILE A 152 -12.32 35.23 12.79
C ILE A 152 -11.43 34.85 11.58
N PRO A 153 -10.99 35.83 10.79
CA PRO A 153 -10.09 35.56 9.66
C PRO A 153 -8.81 34.85 10.11
N LYS A 154 -8.39 33.82 9.38
CA LYS A 154 -7.25 32.95 9.70
C LYS A 154 -5.95 33.68 10.07
N LYS A 155 -5.71 34.84 9.44
CA LYS A 155 -4.53 35.68 9.68
C LYS A 155 -4.56 36.43 11.02
N GLU A 156 -5.74 36.65 11.57
CA GLU A 156 -5.97 37.43 12.79
C GLU A 156 -6.09 36.52 14.04
N ILE A 157 -6.44 35.23 13.87
CA ILE A 157 -6.72 34.30 14.99
C ILE A 157 -5.60 34.29 16.03
N ILE A 158 -4.36 34.09 15.60
CA ILE A 158 -3.21 33.99 16.52
C ILE A 158 -2.95 35.32 17.22
N LYS A 159 -3.11 36.43 16.50
CA LYS A 159 -2.95 37.78 17.09
C LYS A 159 -4.01 38.03 18.16
N THR A 160 -5.28 37.79 17.86
CA THR A 160 -6.41 37.90 18.80
C THR A 160 -6.23 37.02 20.03
N ILE A 161 -5.82 35.76 19.85
CA ILE A 161 -5.59 34.85 20.99
C ILE A 161 -4.43 35.32 21.87
N ASN A 162 -3.31 35.71 21.27
CA ASN A 162 -2.16 36.19 22.07
C ASN A 162 -2.50 37.45 22.83
N SER A 163 -3.20 38.39 22.23
CA SER A 163 -3.66 39.61 22.90
C SER A 163 -4.55 39.29 24.12
N LEU A 164 -5.54 38.40 23.94
CA LEU A 164 -6.42 38.01 25.05
C LEU A 164 -5.72 37.18 26.17
N ILE A 165 -4.66 36.44 25.79
CA ILE A 165 -3.78 35.76 26.76
C ILE A 165 -2.95 36.79 27.54
N ASP A 166 -2.38 37.79 26.84
CA ASP A 166 -1.59 38.87 27.48
C ASP A 166 -2.45 39.74 28.40
N LEU A 167 -3.70 40.00 28.01
CA LEU A 167 -4.71 40.63 28.86
C LEU A 167 -5.22 39.72 29.98
N GLN A 168 -4.79 38.46 30.00
CA GLN A 168 -5.18 37.45 31.00
C GLN A 168 -6.68 37.11 31.04
N TYR A 169 -7.42 37.36 29.96
CA TYR A 169 -8.84 37.05 29.85
C TYR A 169 -9.10 35.58 29.55
N ILE A 170 -8.24 34.95 28.75
CA ILE A 170 -8.36 33.55 28.34
C ILE A 170 -7.15 32.72 28.72
N GLU A 171 -7.37 31.43 28.85
CA GLU A 171 -6.30 30.44 29.00
C GLU A 171 -6.49 29.31 28.00
N ILE A 172 -5.36 28.68 27.64
CA ILE A 172 -5.34 27.51 26.78
C ILE A 172 -5.60 26.27 27.62
N ASP A 173 -6.63 25.50 27.26
CA ASP A 173 -6.94 24.21 27.88
C ASP A 173 -6.66 23.11 26.86
N GLU A 174 -5.61 22.32 27.09
CA GLU A 174 -5.28 21.19 26.26
C GLU A 174 -6.05 19.96 26.74
N LYS A 175 -7.17 19.65 26.06
CA LYS A 175 -7.94 18.43 26.32
C LYS A 175 -7.46 17.31 25.42
N ILE A 176 -7.39 16.13 26.00
CA ILE A 176 -7.12 14.91 25.27
C ILE A 176 -8.46 14.35 24.81
N ALA A 177 -8.64 14.28 23.48
CA ALA A 177 -9.85 13.73 22.90
C ALA A 177 -9.61 12.30 22.44
N GLU A 178 -10.39 11.38 22.95
CA GLU A 178 -10.44 10.02 22.41
C GLU A 178 -11.23 10.05 21.10
N LYS A 179 -10.53 9.86 19.97
CA LYS A 179 -11.13 9.93 18.63
C LYS A 179 -11.93 8.68 18.27
N TYR A 180 -11.70 7.58 18.97
CA TYR A 180 -12.41 6.31 18.73
C TYR A 180 -13.65 6.20 19.61
N LYS A 181 -14.81 6.00 18.95
CA LYS A 181 -16.05 5.53 19.57
C LYS A 181 -16.55 4.34 18.77
N ALA A 182 -16.72 3.21 19.45
CA ALA A 182 -17.36 2.04 18.84
C ALA A 182 -18.74 2.44 18.29
N LYS A 183 -19.13 1.89 17.15
CA LYS A 183 -20.47 2.11 16.61
C LYS A 183 -21.46 1.26 17.39
N GLU A 184 -22.29 1.91 18.17
CA GLU A 184 -23.40 1.26 18.84
C GLU A 184 -24.59 1.22 17.88
N VAL A 185 -25.15 0.04 17.68
CA VAL A 185 -26.37 -0.17 16.91
C VAL A 185 -27.50 -0.52 17.87
N ALA A 186 -28.62 0.17 17.73
CA ALA A 186 -29.81 -0.09 18.50
C ALA A 186 -30.52 -1.34 17.98
N TYR A 187 -30.70 -2.28 18.84
CA TYR A 187 -31.51 -3.48 18.62
C TYR A 187 -32.77 -3.45 19.49
N VAL A 188 -33.76 -4.21 19.12
CA VAL A 188 -35.03 -4.27 19.81
C VAL A 188 -35.37 -5.71 20.16
N ARG A 189 -36.01 -5.89 21.33
CA ARG A 189 -36.56 -7.17 21.74
C ARG A 189 -37.83 -6.96 22.58
N ILE A 190 -38.60 -8.02 22.73
CA ILE A 190 -39.69 -8.07 23.68
C ILE A 190 -39.10 -7.98 25.09
N HIS A 191 -39.68 -7.16 25.95
CA HIS A 191 -39.21 -7.02 27.31
C HIS A 191 -39.42 -8.33 28.11
N GLU A 192 -38.41 -8.72 28.89
CA GLU A 192 -38.38 -10.01 29.60
C GLU A 192 -39.63 -10.24 30.49
N SER A 193 -40.21 -9.20 31.08
CA SER A 193 -41.42 -9.28 31.87
C SER A 193 -42.65 -9.78 31.09
N VAL A 194 -42.62 -9.68 29.75
CA VAL A 194 -43.71 -10.11 28.87
C VAL A 194 -43.58 -11.59 28.52
N LEU A 195 -42.36 -12.10 28.38
CA LEU A 195 -42.06 -13.50 28.01
C LEU A 195 -42.40 -14.48 29.15
N GLY A 196 -42.47 -14.03 30.40
CA GLY A 196 -42.78 -14.86 31.56
C GLY A 196 -44.23 -14.88 32.03
N THR A 197 -45.13 -14.17 31.39
CA THR A 197 -46.52 -13.99 31.85
C THR A 197 -47.57 -14.72 30.99
N GLN A 198 -48.51 -15.44 31.62
CA GLN A 198 -49.68 -16.09 30.98
C GLN A 198 -50.66 -15.06 30.33
N ASN A 199 -50.36 -13.77 30.28
CA ASN A 199 -51.27 -12.67 29.97
C ASN A 199 -51.04 -12.07 28.57
N LEU A 200 -50.49 -12.79 27.60
CA LEU A 200 -50.29 -12.28 26.22
C LEU A 200 -51.64 -11.81 25.61
N THR A 201 -52.72 -12.56 25.93
CA THR A 201 -54.08 -12.23 25.48
C THR A 201 -54.56 -10.88 26.01
N GLU A 202 -54.28 -10.55 27.28
CA GLU A 202 -54.66 -9.28 27.89
C GLU A 202 -53.85 -8.11 27.29
N ILE A 203 -52.56 -8.30 27.01
CA ILE A 203 -51.71 -7.30 26.33
C ILE A 203 -52.26 -7.02 24.92
N LEU A 204 -52.60 -8.04 24.14
CA LEU A 204 -53.15 -7.91 22.81
C LEU A 204 -54.52 -7.21 22.81
N LEU A 205 -55.38 -7.49 23.83
CA LEU A 205 -56.66 -6.81 24.02
C LEU A 205 -56.45 -5.30 24.31
N LYS A 206 -55.47 -4.97 25.13
CA LYS A 206 -55.12 -3.56 25.41
C LYS A 206 -54.59 -2.82 24.16
N LEU A 207 -53.88 -3.53 23.29
CA LEU A 207 -53.31 -2.99 22.04
C LEU A 207 -54.36 -2.89 20.88
N ASN A 208 -55.54 -3.49 21.01
CA ASN A 208 -56.59 -3.40 19.96
C ASN A 208 -57.01 -1.95 19.64
N LYS A 209 -56.85 -1.01 20.56
CA LYS A 209 -57.13 0.42 20.35
C LYS A 209 -56.02 1.15 19.57
N ALA A 210 -54.87 0.48 19.30
CA ALA A 210 -53.72 1.04 18.58
C ALA A 210 -53.19 0.00 17.57
N PRO A 211 -53.83 -0.21 16.40
CA PRO A 211 -53.55 -1.31 15.49
C PRO A 211 -52.08 -1.39 15.07
N LYS A 212 -51.47 -0.25 14.69
CA LYS A 212 -50.03 -0.24 14.26
C LYS A 212 -49.05 -0.61 15.39
N GLN A 213 -49.39 -0.30 16.65
CA GLN A 213 -48.58 -0.74 17.80
C GLN A 213 -48.72 -2.25 18.02
N LYS A 214 -49.97 -2.77 17.84
CA LYS A 214 -50.22 -4.19 17.91
C LYS A 214 -49.45 -4.98 16.85
N ASP A 215 -49.52 -4.52 15.61
CA ASP A 215 -48.82 -5.14 14.48
C ASP A 215 -47.31 -5.15 14.69
N LEU A 216 -46.70 -4.03 15.16
CA LEU A 216 -45.26 -3.95 15.48
C LEU A 216 -44.88 -4.90 16.61
N PHE A 217 -45.70 -4.99 17.67
CA PHE A 217 -45.47 -5.90 18.78
C PHE A 217 -45.53 -7.36 18.32
N LEU A 218 -46.52 -7.74 17.50
CA LEU A 218 -46.66 -9.09 16.96
C LEU A 218 -45.51 -9.43 16.02
N PHE A 219 -45.05 -8.50 15.19
CA PHE A 219 -43.93 -8.69 14.29
C PHE A 219 -42.64 -9.01 15.06
N ILE A 220 -42.36 -8.22 16.11
CA ILE A 220 -41.16 -8.48 16.95
C ILE A 220 -41.29 -9.84 17.67
N LEU A 221 -42.45 -10.15 18.21
CA LEU A 221 -42.72 -11.39 18.92
C LEU A 221 -42.59 -12.62 18.02
N GLU A 222 -43.14 -12.56 16.80
CA GLU A 222 -43.05 -13.61 15.79
C GLU A 222 -41.61 -13.93 15.43
N LYS A 223 -40.84 -12.87 15.06
CA LYS A 223 -39.42 -12.99 14.73
C LYS A 223 -38.60 -13.61 15.83
N GLN A 224 -38.83 -13.22 17.09
CA GLN A 224 -38.10 -13.77 18.23
C GLN A 224 -38.58 -15.17 18.62
N THR A 225 -39.82 -15.55 18.30
CA THR A 225 -40.34 -16.89 18.54
C THR A 225 -39.78 -17.87 17.51
N GLU A 226 -39.65 -17.46 16.25
CA GLU A 226 -39.05 -18.26 15.18
C GLU A 226 -37.54 -18.49 15.42
N ASN A 227 -36.84 -17.48 15.89
CA ASN A 227 -35.42 -17.56 16.22
C ASN A 227 -35.11 -16.71 17.47
N PRO A 228 -34.98 -17.35 18.68
CA PRO A 228 -34.72 -16.67 19.94
C PRO A 228 -33.42 -15.82 19.95
N ASP A 229 -32.44 -16.20 19.15
CA ASP A 229 -31.14 -15.51 19.04
C ASP A 229 -31.15 -14.43 17.96
N LEU A 230 -32.26 -14.20 17.26
CA LEU A 230 -32.35 -13.20 16.20
C LEU A 230 -32.27 -11.78 16.76
N GLN A 231 -31.25 -11.04 16.32
CA GLN A 231 -31.03 -9.66 16.68
C GLN A 231 -31.76 -8.74 15.68
N ILE A 232 -32.88 -8.17 16.07
CA ILE A 232 -33.69 -7.28 15.22
C ILE A 232 -33.16 -5.85 15.36
N LYS A 233 -32.58 -5.27 14.28
CA LYS A 233 -32.12 -3.87 14.31
C LYS A 233 -33.31 -2.92 14.30
N LYS A 234 -33.27 -1.92 15.16
CA LYS A 234 -34.31 -0.89 15.23
C LYS A 234 -34.55 -0.18 13.92
N ALA A 235 -33.50 0.07 13.14
CA ALA A 235 -33.61 0.73 11.83
C ALA A 235 -34.40 -0.10 10.81
N GLU A 236 -34.24 -1.41 10.79
CA GLU A 236 -34.92 -2.33 9.88
C GLU A 236 -36.46 -2.34 10.10
N LEU A 237 -36.94 -2.04 11.31
CA LEU A 237 -38.37 -1.94 11.59
C LEU A 237 -39.08 -0.77 10.86
N PHE A 238 -38.29 0.20 10.38
CA PHE A 238 -38.85 1.43 9.79
C PHE A 238 -38.55 1.58 8.30
N GLU A 239 -37.83 0.63 7.69
CA GLU A 239 -37.39 0.73 6.28
C GLU A 239 -38.54 0.77 5.30
N ASP A 240 -39.57 -0.02 5.52
CA ASP A 240 -40.76 -0.09 4.67
C ASP A 240 -41.78 1.05 4.92
N GLY A 241 -41.52 1.94 5.85
CA GLY A 241 -42.40 3.07 6.20
C GLY A 241 -43.74 2.66 6.81
N TYR A 242 -44.01 1.37 7.03
CA TYR A 242 -45.25 0.88 7.63
C TYR A 242 -45.31 1.18 9.13
N PHE A 243 -44.19 1.00 9.83
CA PHE A 243 -44.03 1.36 11.23
C PHE A 243 -43.27 2.68 11.36
N GLY A 244 -43.60 3.48 12.36
CA GLY A 244 -42.91 4.73 12.69
C GLY A 244 -42.28 4.66 14.08
N SER A 245 -41.23 5.48 14.31
CA SER A 245 -40.52 5.55 15.60
C SER A 245 -41.45 5.86 16.79
N SER A 246 -42.54 6.57 16.57
CA SER A 246 -43.56 6.85 17.58
C SER A 246 -44.30 5.60 18.06
N HIS A 247 -44.52 4.62 17.18
CA HIS A 247 -45.18 3.33 17.53
C HIS A 247 -44.30 2.52 18.44
N PHE A 248 -42.98 2.46 18.15
CA PHE A 248 -41.99 1.81 18.98
C PHE A 248 -41.90 2.46 20.34
N LYS A 249 -41.74 3.80 20.38
CA LYS A 249 -41.65 4.55 21.64
C LYS A 249 -42.85 4.27 22.54
N ALA A 250 -44.06 4.28 21.98
CA ALA A 250 -45.27 3.99 22.72
C ALA A 250 -45.35 2.54 23.28
N LEU A 251 -44.74 1.57 22.60
CA LEU A 251 -44.58 0.20 23.12
C LEU A 251 -43.51 0.12 24.23
N ALA A 252 -42.42 0.84 24.06
CA ALA A 252 -41.33 0.90 25.05
C ALA A 252 -41.81 1.61 26.33
N ASP A 253 -42.54 2.71 26.20
CA ASP A 253 -43.14 3.42 27.34
C ASP A 253 -44.17 2.56 28.12
N LYS A 254 -44.74 1.54 27.47
CA LYS A 254 -45.64 0.54 28.08
C LYS A 254 -44.86 -0.64 28.67
N GLY A 255 -43.55 -0.70 28.54
CA GLY A 255 -42.71 -1.80 29.01
C GLY A 255 -42.92 -3.12 28.27
N LEU A 256 -43.42 -3.08 27.00
CA LEU A 256 -43.70 -4.25 26.18
C LEU A 256 -42.51 -4.65 25.29
N VAL A 257 -41.72 -3.67 24.88
CA VAL A 257 -40.48 -3.84 24.08
C VAL A 257 -39.37 -3.02 24.74
N GLU A 258 -38.15 -3.44 24.54
CA GLU A 258 -36.99 -2.70 25.00
C GLU A 258 -35.97 -2.52 23.89
N GLU A 259 -35.28 -1.41 23.93
CA GLU A 259 -34.15 -1.08 23.10
C GLU A 259 -32.85 -1.37 23.86
N TYR A 260 -31.94 -2.09 23.23
CA TYR A 260 -30.62 -2.32 23.76
C TYR A 260 -29.56 -2.01 22.74
N TYR A 261 -28.38 -1.63 23.19
CA TYR A 261 -27.28 -1.23 22.31
C TYR A 261 -26.21 -2.31 22.32
N MET A 262 -25.80 -2.71 21.14
CA MET A 262 -24.64 -3.58 20.93
C MET A 262 -23.60 -2.86 20.09
N GLN A 263 -22.34 -3.05 20.47
CA GLN A 263 -21.25 -2.63 19.61
C GLN A 263 -21.27 -3.48 18.34
N LYS A 264 -21.55 -2.86 17.21
CA LYS A 264 -21.49 -3.54 15.94
C LYS A 264 -20.13 -3.32 15.29
N ASP A 265 -19.50 -4.42 14.92
CA ASP A 265 -18.31 -4.37 14.06
C ASP A 265 -18.68 -3.65 12.75
N ARG A 266 -17.86 -2.65 12.36
CA ARG A 266 -18.10 -1.87 11.13
C ARG A 266 -17.73 -2.65 9.87
N ILE A 267 -17.10 -3.80 10.05
CA ILE A 267 -16.69 -4.72 8.99
C ILE A 267 -17.76 -5.81 8.90
N GLU A 268 -18.42 -5.89 7.77
CA GLU A 268 -19.42 -6.92 7.51
C GLU A 268 -18.74 -8.28 7.43
N SER A 269 -19.24 -9.28 8.19
CA SER A 269 -18.82 -10.66 8.11
C SER A 269 -19.82 -11.45 7.25
N TYR A 270 -19.31 -12.32 6.38
CA TYR A 270 -20.13 -13.16 5.52
C TYR A 270 -20.70 -14.38 6.28
N GLU A 271 -22.00 -14.62 6.13
CA GLU A 271 -22.72 -15.79 6.70
C GLU A 271 -23.21 -16.70 5.56
N GLY A 272 -22.31 -17.43 4.88
CA GLY A 272 -22.65 -18.33 3.79
C GLY A 272 -22.22 -19.78 4.03
N GLU A 273 -22.72 -20.74 3.19
CA GLU A 273 -22.35 -22.16 3.24
C GLU A 273 -20.87 -22.37 2.88
N ILE A 274 -20.25 -23.37 3.52
CA ILE A 274 -18.84 -23.74 3.34
C ILE A 274 -18.69 -24.62 2.10
N GLU A 275 -17.88 -24.22 1.13
CA GLU A 275 -17.48 -25.06 0.00
C GLU A 275 -16.20 -25.83 0.37
N GLU A 276 -16.17 -27.14 0.10
CA GLU A 276 -14.96 -27.95 0.24
C GLU A 276 -13.88 -27.51 -0.77
N LEU A 277 -12.61 -27.56 -0.35
CA LEU A 277 -11.47 -27.29 -1.23
C LEU A 277 -11.34 -28.41 -2.28
N GLU A 278 -11.09 -28.02 -3.53
CA GLU A 278 -10.74 -28.99 -4.56
C GLU A 278 -9.42 -29.70 -4.23
N ALA A 279 -9.33 -30.99 -4.58
CA ALA A 279 -8.14 -31.78 -4.31
C ALA A 279 -6.92 -31.25 -5.08
N LEU A 280 -5.77 -31.18 -4.41
CA LEU A 280 -4.51 -30.79 -5.04
C LEU A 280 -4.08 -31.78 -6.12
N SER A 281 -3.57 -31.26 -7.24
CA SER A 281 -2.87 -32.04 -8.27
C SER A 281 -1.58 -32.66 -7.71
N GLU A 282 -1.04 -33.68 -8.38
CA GLU A 282 0.21 -34.32 -7.92
C GLU A 282 1.38 -33.34 -7.83
N GLN A 283 1.49 -32.39 -8.78
CA GLN A 283 2.51 -31.35 -8.73
C GLN A 283 2.32 -30.41 -7.52
N GLN A 284 1.08 -30.06 -7.21
CA GLN A 284 0.76 -29.22 -6.05
C GLN A 284 1.03 -29.96 -4.73
N LYS A 285 0.73 -31.27 -4.64
CA LYS A 285 1.06 -32.10 -3.47
C LYS A 285 2.57 -32.14 -3.23
N THR A 286 3.35 -32.37 -4.30
CA THR A 286 4.81 -32.34 -4.22
C THR A 286 5.31 -30.98 -3.74
N ALA A 287 4.82 -29.89 -4.32
CA ALA A 287 5.19 -28.53 -3.93
C ALA A 287 4.82 -28.24 -2.47
N LYS A 288 3.67 -28.70 -2.01
CA LYS A 288 3.25 -28.59 -0.61
C LYS A 288 4.22 -29.32 0.32
N SER A 289 4.61 -30.56 0.00
CA SER A 289 5.60 -31.32 0.78
C SER A 289 6.95 -30.60 0.85
N GLU A 290 7.43 -30.02 -0.26
CA GLU A 290 8.67 -29.23 -0.28
C GLU A 290 8.57 -27.96 0.58
N ILE A 291 7.38 -27.36 0.70
CA ILE A 291 7.12 -26.23 1.59
C ILE A 291 7.17 -26.66 3.04
N ASP A 292 6.57 -27.82 3.37
CA ASP A 292 6.54 -28.38 4.72
C ASP A 292 7.98 -28.67 5.20
N GLU A 293 8.75 -29.39 4.40
CA GLU A 293 10.17 -29.64 4.66
C GLU A 293 10.98 -28.35 4.87
N ALA A 294 10.72 -27.32 4.04
CA ALA A 294 11.41 -26.03 4.17
C ALA A 294 11.10 -25.36 5.51
N PHE A 295 9.85 -25.41 5.96
CA PHE A 295 9.45 -24.81 7.23
C PHE A 295 10.02 -25.58 8.43
N GLU A 296 10.10 -26.90 8.35
CA GLU A 296 10.81 -27.73 9.35
C GLU A 296 12.30 -27.38 9.43
N GLU A 297 12.94 -27.09 8.28
CA GLU A 297 14.32 -26.60 8.23
C GLU A 297 14.50 -25.13 8.68
N GLY A 298 13.41 -24.44 9.03
CA GLY A 298 13.42 -23.00 9.36
C GLY A 298 13.70 -22.09 8.17
N LYS A 299 13.45 -22.56 6.94
CA LYS A 299 13.65 -21.81 5.70
C LYS A 299 12.33 -21.22 5.18
N ASN A 300 12.39 -19.99 4.72
CA ASN A 300 11.29 -19.39 3.95
C ASN A 300 11.27 -19.96 2.52
N VAL A 301 10.14 -19.80 1.82
CA VAL A 301 9.89 -20.39 0.52
C VAL A 301 9.69 -19.32 -0.56
N LEU A 302 10.30 -19.55 -1.73
CA LEU A 302 9.92 -18.88 -2.98
C LEU A 302 9.12 -19.87 -3.82
N LEU A 303 7.79 -19.66 -3.88
CA LEU A 303 6.88 -20.45 -4.71
C LEU A 303 6.77 -19.78 -6.10
N HIS A 304 7.58 -20.27 -7.03
CA HIS A 304 7.56 -19.86 -8.44
C HIS A 304 6.61 -20.77 -9.21
N GLY A 305 5.48 -20.26 -9.65
CA GLY A 305 4.54 -21.06 -10.43
C GLY A 305 4.09 -20.31 -11.66
N VAL A 306 4.07 -20.95 -12.81
CA VAL A 306 3.51 -20.35 -14.05
C VAL A 306 2.10 -19.81 -13.79
N THR A 307 1.64 -18.88 -14.61
CA THR A 307 0.28 -18.34 -14.49
C THR A 307 -0.74 -19.47 -14.57
N SER A 308 -1.76 -19.45 -13.70
CA SER A 308 -2.77 -20.52 -13.56
C SER A 308 -2.22 -21.89 -13.14
N SER A 309 -1.08 -21.95 -12.44
CA SER A 309 -0.54 -23.19 -11.86
C SER A 309 -1.24 -23.62 -10.56
N GLY A 310 -2.19 -22.82 -10.07
CA GLY A 310 -2.91 -23.11 -8.83
C GLY A 310 -2.13 -22.82 -7.54
N LYS A 311 -1.20 -21.86 -7.53
CA LYS A 311 -0.52 -21.38 -6.31
C LYS A 311 -1.50 -21.10 -5.17
N THR A 312 -2.65 -20.53 -5.52
CA THR A 312 -3.70 -20.19 -4.55
C THR A 312 -4.22 -21.39 -3.79
N HIS A 313 -4.34 -22.57 -4.42
CA HIS A 313 -4.77 -23.80 -3.74
C HIS A 313 -3.76 -24.22 -2.66
N ILE A 314 -2.46 -24.10 -2.96
CA ILE A 314 -1.40 -24.39 -1.98
C ILE A 314 -1.48 -23.39 -0.81
N TYR A 315 -1.74 -22.10 -1.08
CA TYR A 315 -1.91 -21.13 -0.01
C TYR A 315 -3.09 -21.47 0.88
N LEU A 316 -4.24 -21.86 0.30
CA LEU A 316 -5.44 -22.21 1.06
C LEU A 316 -5.21 -23.43 1.97
N GLU A 317 -4.52 -24.47 1.48
CA GLU A 317 -4.12 -25.63 2.29
C GLU A 317 -3.20 -25.21 3.46
N LYS A 318 -2.18 -24.39 3.19
CA LYS A 318 -1.26 -23.91 4.23
C LYS A 318 -1.93 -22.99 5.25
N ILE A 319 -2.90 -22.18 4.80
CA ILE A 319 -3.74 -21.36 5.68
C ILE A 319 -4.55 -22.27 6.61
N GLU A 320 -5.17 -23.30 6.07
CA GLU A 320 -5.99 -24.24 6.86
C GLU A 320 -5.17 -24.95 7.94
N GLU A 321 -4.01 -25.49 7.59
CA GLU A 321 -3.10 -26.12 8.54
C GLU A 321 -2.71 -25.16 9.68
N CYS A 322 -2.33 -23.93 9.32
CA CYS A 322 -1.94 -22.91 10.28
C CYS A 322 -3.09 -22.55 11.24
N ILE A 323 -4.33 -22.47 10.74
CA ILE A 323 -5.52 -22.22 11.57
C ILE A 323 -5.81 -23.40 12.50
N GLN A 324 -5.68 -24.65 12.03
CA GLN A 324 -5.85 -25.86 12.85
C GLN A 324 -4.82 -25.90 13.99
N GLU A 325 -3.60 -25.43 13.76
CA GLU A 325 -2.56 -25.26 14.79
C GLU A 325 -2.84 -24.12 15.78
N GLY A 326 -3.92 -23.39 15.63
CA GLY A 326 -4.25 -22.28 16.51
C GLY A 326 -3.49 -20.98 16.24
N LYS A 327 -2.83 -20.83 15.07
CA LYS A 327 -2.01 -19.68 14.70
C LYS A 327 -2.75 -18.68 13.78
N ASN A 328 -2.23 -17.46 13.69
CA ASN A 328 -2.74 -16.44 12.77
C ASN A 328 -2.04 -16.52 11.42
N VAL A 329 -2.74 -16.06 10.40
CA VAL A 329 -2.23 -15.94 9.02
C VAL A 329 -2.34 -14.52 8.51
N LEU A 330 -1.24 -14.02 7.94
CA LEU A 330 -1.22 -12.77 7.19
C LEU A 330 -1.07 -13.08 5.70
N PHE A 331 -2.10 -12.75 4.91
CA PHE A 331 -2.07 -12.88 3.46
C PHE A 331 -1.94 -11.51 2.81
N LEU A 332 -0.75 -11.20 2.31
CA LEU A 332 -0.45 -9.92 1.66
C LEU A 332 -0.72 -9.99 0.17
N LEU A 333 -1.46 -8.98 -0.31
CA LEU A 333 -1.77 -8.75 -1.71
C LEU A 333 -1.35 -7.35 -2.12
N PRO A 334 -0.91 -7.14 -3.38
CA PRO A 334 -0.57 -5.79 -3.87
C PRO A 334 -1.77 -4.85 -3.83
N GLU A 335 -2.94 -5.32 -4.24
CA GLU A 335 -4.22 -4.60 -4.22
C GLU A 335 -5.36 -5.58 -3.93
N ILE A 336 -6.21 -5.26 -2.95
CA ILE A 336 -7.31 -6.15 -2.50
C ILE A 336 -8.44 -6.25 -3.53
N SER A 337 -8.64 -5.22 -4.35
CA SER A 337 -9.72 -5.20 -5.37
C SER A 337 -9.60 -6.30 -6.43
N LEU A 338 -8.44 -6.96 -6.51
CA LEU A 338 -8.11 -7.93 -7.57
C LEU A 338 -8.44 -9.39 -7.23
N THR A 339 -9.03 -9.66 -6.05
CA THR A 339 -9.11 -11.02 -5.51
C THR A 339 -10.51 -11.44 -5.07
N LYS A 340 -11.56 -10.95 -5.75
CA LYS A 340 -12.96 -11.33 -5.42
C LYS A 340 -13.12 -12.84 -5.21
N GLN A 341 -12.53 -13.68 -6.09
CA GLN A 341 -12.66 -15.14 -6.00
C GLN A 341 -12.03 -15.74 -4.74
N ILE A 342 -10.78 -15.33 -4.41
CA ILE A 342 -10.10 -15.81 -3.19
C ILE A 342 -10.84 -15.31 -1.96
N THR A 343 -11.22 -14.03 -1.97
CA THR A 343 -11.95 -13.37 -0.89
C THR A 343 -13.26 -14.09 -0.60
N GLN A 344 -14.09 -14.32 -1.62
CA GLN A 344 -15.37 -15.02 -1.48
C GLN A 344 -15.21 -16.45 -0.98
N ARG A 345 -14.20 -17.19 -1.46
CA ARG A 345 -13.92 -18.57 -0.97
C ARG A 345 -13.54 -18.56 0.51
N LEU A 346 -12.65 -17.65 0.92
CA LEU A 346 -12.24 -17.55 2.32
C LEU A 346 -13.36 -17.01 3.22
N GLU A 347 -14.18 -16.07 2.74
CA GLU A 347 -15.35 -15.57 3.47
C GLU A 347 -16.36 -16.69 3.74
N LYS A 348 -16.67 -17.51 2.72
CA LYS A 348 -17.55 -18.65 2.86
C LYS A 348 -17.06 -19.66 3.90
N LYS A 349 -15.74 -19.91 3.95
CA LYS A 349 -15.17 -20.94 4.83
C LYS A 349 -14.94 -20.47 6.27
N TYR A 350 -14.45 -19.22 6.44
CA TYR A 350 -13.94 -18.78 7.73
C TYR A 350 -14.80 -17.69 8.40
N GLY A 351 -15.76 -17.11 7.68
CA GLY A 351 -16.73 -16.13 8.23
C GLY A 351 -16.07 -15.06 9.08
N ARG A 352 -16.45 -14.98 10.36
CA ARG A 352 -15.93 -13.96 11.30
C ARG A 352 -14.43 -14.03 11.60
N GLN A 353 -13.78 -15.16 11.35
CA GLN A 353 -12.33 -15.30 11.56
C GLN A 353 -11.50 -14.65 10.44
N LEU A 354 -12.14 -14.28 9.33
CA LEU A 354 -11.51 -13.55 8.23
C LEU A 354 -11.63 -12.05 8.47
N GLY A 355 -10.56 -11.33 8.18
CA GLY A 355 -10.54 -9.86 8.21
C GLY A 355 -9.85 -9.28 6.98
N PHE A 356 -10.12 -8.00 6.74
CA PHE A 356 -9.51 -7.23 5.64
C PHE A 356 -8.81 -5.99 6.19
N TYR A 357 -7.62 -5.65 5.64
CA TYR A 357 -6.92 -4.43 6.03
C TYR A 357 -6.27 -3.74 4.83
N HIS A 358 -6.85 -2.63 4.40
CA HIS A 358 -6.42 -1.90 3.20
C HIS A 358 -6.62 -0.38 3.30
N GLN A 359 -6.14 0.35 2.32
CA GLN A 359 -6.15 1.82 2.33
C GLN A 359 -7.54 2.45 2.23
N LYS A 360 -8.53 1.74 1.69
CA LYS A 360 -9.91 2.23 1.57
C LYS A 360 -10.69 2.19 2.88
N LEU A 361 -10.19 1.45 3.89
CA LEU A 361 -10.80 1.43 5.21
C LEU A 361 -10.71 2.80 5.88
N THR A 362 -11.80 3.19 6.52
CA THR A 362 -11.83 4.36 7.40
C THR A 362 -10.92 4.15 8.61
N ASP A 363 -10.56 5.22 9.29
CA ASP A 363 -9.71 5.14 10.48
C ASP A 363 -10.37 4.30 11.59
N PHE A 364 -11.68 4.39 11.74
CA PHE A 364 -12.45 3.60 12.70
C PHE A 364 -12.48 2.11 12.38
N GLU A 365 -12.65 1.73 11.11
CA GLU A 365 -12.57 0.33 10.68
C GLU A 365 -11.18 -0.24 10.91
N ARG A 366 -10.12 0.54 10.70
CA ARG A 366 -8.76 0.13 11.01
C ARG A 366 -8.54 -0.14 12.50
N VAL A 367 -9.10 0.69 13.38
CA VAL A 367 -9.05 0.46 14.84
C VAL A 367 -9.80 -0.81 15.23
N GLU A 368 -10.92 -1.07 14.58
CA GLU A 368 -11.69 -2.29 14.83
C GLU A 368 -10.91 -3.55 14.44
N VAL A 369 -10.30 -3.57 13.24
CA VAL A 369 -9.42 -4.68 12.85
C VAL A 369 -8.25 -4.81 13.82
N TRP A 370 -7.63 -3.70 14.23
CA TRP A 370 -6.55 -3.69 15.21
C TRP A 370 -6.96 -4.40 16.50
N ARG A 371 -8.13 -4.03 17.06
CA ARG A 371 -8.67 -4.62 18.29
C ARG A 371 -8.94 -6.12 18.11
N ARG A 372 -9.61 -6.51 17.02
CA ARG A 372 -9.96 -7.91 16.74
C ARG A 372 -8.73 -8.80 16.51
N ILE A 373 -7.67 -8.27 15.89
CA ILE A 373 -6.38 -8.98 15.79
C ILE A 373 -5.75 -9.13 17.18
N LYS A 374 -5.75 -8.08 18.01
CA LYS A 374 -5.23 -8.13 19.38
C LYS A 374 -5.99 -9.13 20.25
N GLN A 375 -7.30 -9.27 20.06
CA GLN A 375 -8.18 -10.21 20.78
C GLN A 375 -8.14 -11.64 20.20
N ASN A 376 -7.42 -11.83 19.08
CA ASN A 376 -7.34 -13.09 18.34
C ASN A 376 -8.67 -13.54 17.70
N ASP A 377 -9.62 -12.63 17.48
CA ASP A 377 -10.91 -12.88 16.82
C ASP A 377 -10.72 -13.03 15.30
N ILE A 378 -9.79 -12.25 14.71
CA ILE A 378 -9.37 -12.43 13.32
C ILE A 378 -8.15 -13.37 13.32
N ARG A 379 -8.32 -14.50 12.63
CA ARG A 379 -7.29 -15.52 12.48
C ARG A 379 -6.60 -15.45 11.13
N ILE A 380 -7.33 -15.02 10.10
CA ILE A 380 -6.84 -14.81 8.74
C ILE A 380 -7.03 -13.36 8.38
N LEU A 381 -5.97 -12.68 7.98
CA LEU A 381 -6.03 -11.31 7.53
C LEU A 381 -5.57 -11.19 6.09
N ILE A 382 -6.49 -10.82 5.18
CA ILE A 382 -6.15 -10.42 3.81
C ILE A 382 -5.85 -8.93 3.82
N ALA A 383 -4.65 -8.56 3.40
CA ALA A 383 -4.23 -7.20 3.63
C ALA A 383 -3.23 -6.66 2.60
N THR A 384 -3.09 -5.34 2.60
CA THR A 384 -1.96 -4.66 1.97
C THR A 384 -0.81 -4.47 2.98
N ARG A 385 0.31 -3.94 2.53
CA ARG A 385 1.58 -3.78 3.28
C ARG A 385 1.46 -3.20 4.70
N ASN A 386 0.44 -2.36 4.97
CA ASN A 386 0.29 -1.71 6.28
C ASN A 386 -0.03 -2.71 7.41
N ALA A 387 -0.55 -3.87 7.06
CA ALA A 387 -0.87 -4.91 8.03
C ALA A 387 0.34 -5.55 8.71
N LEU A 388 1.55 -5.37 8.17
CA LEU A 388 2.79 -5.83 8.82
C LEU A 388 3.01 -5.26 10.23
N PHE A 389 2.33 -4.17 10.56
CA PHE A 389 2.46 -3.46 11.85
C PHE A 389 1.36 -3.77 12.85
N LEU A 390 0.44 -4.70 12.54
CA LEU A 390 -0.66 -5.07 13.42
C LEU A 390 -0.19 -5.96 14.58
N PRO A 391 -0.89 -5.94 15.74
CA PRO A 391 -0.45 -6.61 16.96
C PRO A 391 -0.84 -8.10 16.98
N TYR A 392 -0.27 -8.89 16.07
CA TYR A 392 -0.51 -10.33 16.04
C TYR A 392 -0.08 -10.99 17.34
N GLN A 393 -0.88 -11.94 17.85
CA GLN A 393 -0.57 -12.67 19.08
C GLN A 393 0.23 -13.95 18.78
N ASN A 394 -0.11 -14.65 17.72
CA ASN A 394 0.48 -15.94 17.37
C ASN A 394 0.57 -16.09 15.83
N LEU A 395 1.36 -15.23 15.18
CA LEU A 395 1.52 -15.28 13.72
C LEU A 395 2.31 -16.54 13.32
N GLY A 396 1.71 -17.42 12.52
CA GLY A 396 2.32 -18.68 12.09
C GLY A 396 2.66 -18.74 10.60
N LEU A 397 1.95 -17.95 9.78
CA LEU A 397 2.16 -17.94 8.33
C LEU A 397 2.02 -16.55 7.76
N ILE A 398 2.96 -16.17 6.89
CA ILE A 398 2.84 -14.98 6.04
C ILE A 398 2.92 -15.42 4.58
N VAL A 399 1.87 -15.15 3.82
CA VAL A 399 1.87 -15.32 2.36
C VAL A 399 1.99 -13.95 1.71
N VAL A 400 2.93 -13.81 0.78
CA VAL A 400 3.10 -12.59 -0.05
C VAL A 400 2.88 -13.00 -1.48
N ASP A 401 1.68 -12.81 -1.99
CA ASP A 401 1.36 -13.13 -3.38
C ASP A 401 1.77 -12.00 -4.31
N GLU A 402 2.12 -12.35 -5.56
CA GLU A 402 2.70 -11.42 -6.55
C GLU A 402 3.87 -10.59 -5.96
N GLU A 403 4.83 -11.28 -5.30
CA GLU A 403 5.92 -10.65 -4.51
C GLU A 403 6.78 -9.65 -5.29
N HIS A 404 6.75 -9.73 -6.61
CA HIS A 404 7.46 -8.84 -7.52
C HIS A 404 6.77 -7.50 -7.73
N ASP A 405 5.49 -7.35 -7.29
CA ASP A 405 4.71 -6.14 -7.57
C ASP A 405 5.29 -4.90 -6.89
N SER A 406 5.34 -3.82 -7.66
CA SER A 406 5.86 -2.53 -7.20
C SER A 406 5.04 -1.88 -6.08
N ALA A 407 3.76 -2.28 -5.88
CA ALA A 407 2.91 -1.80 -4.79
C ALA A 407 3.46 -2.14 -3.39
N TYR A 408 4.27 -3.19 -3.29
CA TYR A 408 4.97 -3.53 -2.05
C TYR A 408 6.09 -2.54 -1.67
N LYS A 409 6.46 -1.63 -2.58
CA LYS A 409 7.55 -0.67 -2.39
C LYS A 409 7.20 0.74 -2.88
N PRO A 410 6.21 1.40 -2.30
CA PRO A 410 5.83 2.74 -2.70
C PRO A 410 6.86 3.79 -2.28
N LYS A 411 6.89 4.89 -3.05
CA LYS A 411 7.75 6.04 -2.82
C LYS A 411 7.00 7.26 -2.23
N GLU A 412 5.74 7.10 -1.86
CA GLU A 412 4.83 8.23 -1.58
C GLU A 412 4.86 8.69 -0.14
N ALA A 413 5.14 7.79 0.81
CA ALA A 413 5.13 8.11 2.24
C ALA A 413 6.20 7.33 3.00
N SER A 414 6.87 8.02 3.93
CA SER A 414 7.78 7.41 4.90
C SER A 414 6.99 6.58 5.93
N PRO A 415 7.55 5.44 6.41
CA PRO A 415 8.84 4.85 6.05
C PRO A 415 8.83 4.16 4.68
N TYR A 416 9.91 4.33 3.91
CA TYR A 416 10.05 3.79 2.54
C TYR A 416 10.60 2.36 2.58
N PHE A 417 9.77 1.38 2.89
CA PHE A 417 10.19 -0.02 3.02
C PHE A 417 9.64 -0.92 1.91
N ASN A 418 10.28 -2.07 1.70
CA ASN A 418 9.79 -3.13 0.82
C ASN A 418 9.04 -4.17 1.66
N ALA A 419 7.72 -4.26 1.48
CA ALA A 419 6.86 -5.10 2.30
C ALA A 419 7.24 -6.60 2.25
N LYS A 420 7.68 -7.13 1.11
CA LYS A 420 8.13 -8.53 1.00
C LYS A 420 9.39 -8.81 1.82
N ASP A 421 10.39 -7.92 1.77
CA ASP A 421 11.63 -8.08 2.54
C ASP A 421 11.35 -7.93 4.04
N VAL A 422 10.45 -7.02 4.38
CA VAL A 422 9.98 -6.78 5.75
C VAL A 422 9.15 -7.97 6.26
N ALA A 423 8.32 -8.60 5.42
CA ALA A 423 7.58 -9.81 5.78
C ALA A 423 8.49 -10.99 6.15
N LEU A 424 9.61 -11.17 5.42
CA LEU A 424 10.61 -12.19 5.75
C LEU A 424 11.24 -11.97 7.13
N VAL A 425 11.47 -10.72 7.50
CA VAL A 425 12.04 -10.38 8.81
C VAL A 425 11.00 -10.49 9.92
N LEU A 426 9.78 -10.02 9.67
CA LEU A 426 8.67 -10.17 10.60
C LEU A 426 8.40 -11.64 10.92
N GLY A 427 8.40 -12.50 9.88
CA GLY A 427 8.29 -13.95 10.05
C GLY A 427 9.35 -14.50 11.01
N GLY A 428 10.59 -14.01 10.90
CA GLY A 428 11.66 -14.39 11.82
C GLY A 428 11.41 -13.99 13.28
N PHE A 429 10.81 -12.83 13.54
CA PHE A 429 10.46 -12.42 14.92
C PHE A 429 9.34 -13.26 15.53
N TYR A 430 8.40 -13.74 14.73
CA TYR A 430 7.27 -14.56 15.16
C TYR A 430 7.51 -16.07 15.01
N ASN A 431 8.64 -16.51 14.48
CA ASN A 431 8.90 -17.89 14.05
C ASN A 431 7.82 -18.40 13.07
N ALA A 432 7.32 -17.52 12.22
CA ALA A 432 6.31 -17.80 11.22
C ALA A 432 6.95 -18.19 9.88
N GLY A 433 6.36 -19.18 9.20
CA GLY A 433 6.73 -19.52 7.84
C GLY A 433 6.38 -18.39 6.87
N VAL A 434 7.23 -18.12 5.89
CA VAL A 434 6.94 -17.11 4.86
C VAL A 434 7.00 -17.71 3.47
N ILE A 435 5.92 -17.53 2.71
CA ILE A 435 5.83 -17.94 1.30
C ILE A 435 5.79 -16.67 0.44
N LEU A 436 6.80 -16.50 -0.41
CA LEU A 436 6.78 -15.51 -1.47
C LEU A 436 6.30 -16.17 -2.75
N GLY A 437 5.12 -15.81 -3.23
CA GLY A 437 4.52 -16.38 -4.43
C GLY A 437 4.58 -15.46 -5.62
N SER A 438 4.91 -16.01 -6.79
CA SER A 438 4.89 -15.25 -8.05
C SER A 438 4.97 -16.16 -9.27
N ALA A 439 4.39 -15.70 -10.38
CA ALA A 439 4.66 -16.28 -11.70
C ALA A 439 5.97 -15.77 -12.32
N THR A 440 6.41 -14.61 -11.88
CA THR A 440 7.62 -13.93 -12.37
C THR A 440 8.39 -13.32 -11.19
N PRO A 441 9.01 -14.16 -10.34
CA PRO A 441 9.72 -13.70 -9.15
C PRO A 441 10.69 -12.56 -9.43
N SER A 442 10.88 -11.67 -8.45
CA SER A 442 11.93 -10.66 -8.56
C SER A 442 13.31 -11.31 -8.62
N VAL A 443 14.23 -10.68 -9.32
CA VAL A 443 15.62 -11.16 -9.47
C VAL A 443 16.30 -11.34 -8.12
N GLU A 444 15.99 -10.49 -7.16
CA GLU A 444 16.51 -10.58 -5.78
C GLU A 444 16.00 -11.82 -5.04
N SER A 445 14.69 -12.14 -5.14
CA SER A 445 14.10 -13.33 -4.52
C SER A 445 14.62 -14.60 -5.18
N TYR A 446 14.66 -14.63 -6.52
CA TYR A 446 15.24 -15.74 -7.27
C TYR A 446 16.72 -16.00 -6.89
N TYR A 447 17.53 -14.95 -6.79
CA TYR A 447 18.92 -15.07 -6.39
C TYR A 447 19.10 -15.62 -4.96
N ARG A 448 18.26 -15.16 -4.01
CA ARG A 448 18.24 -15.68 -2.63
C ARG A 448 17.95 -17.18 -2.60
N ALA A 449 16.96 -17.60 -3.39
CA ALA A 449 16.59 -19.01 -3.49
C ALA A 449 17.71 -19.85 -4.12
N ARG A 450 18.34 -19.37 -5.20
CA ARG A 450 19.48 -20.05 -5.84
C ARG A 450 20.75 -20.09 -4.97
N LYS A 451 20.84 -19.26 -3.91
CA LYS A 451 21.90 -19.26 -2.89
C LYS A 451 21.52 -20.01 -1.61
N ASP A 452 20.49 -20.83 -1.67
CA ASP A 452 19.96 -21.64 -0.55
C ASP A 452 19.60 -20.83 0.71
N LYS A 453 19.28 -19.54 0.53
CA LYS A 453 18.74 -18.70 1.61
C LYS A 453 17.21 -18.80 1.76
N MET A 454 16.58 -19.42 0.79
CA MET A 454 15.15 -19.75 0.73
C MET A 454 15.01 -21.04 -0.08
N ARG A 455 14.04 -21.88 0.25
CA ARG A 455 13.67 -23.03 -0.57
C ARG A 455 13.03 -22.53 -1.89
N TYR A 456 13.48 -23.05 -3.01
CA TYR A 456 12.91 -22.79 -4.32
C TYR A 456 11.95 -23.91 -4.71
N VAL A 457 10.66 -23.62 -4.77
CA VAL A 457 9.59 -24.53 -5.18
C VAL A 457 9.04 -24.06 -6.53
N PHE A 458 8.96 -24.94 -7.52
CA PHE A 458 8.59 -24.57 -8.87
C PHE A 458 7.40 -25.38 -9.40
N LEU A 459 6.32 -24.69 -9.77
CA LEU A 459 5.15 -25.23 -10.47
C LEU A 459 5.26 -24.87 -11.95
N ASN A 460 5.61 -25.84 -12.79
CA ASN A 460 5.89 -25.62 -14.21
C ASN A 460 4.69 -25.89 -15.12
N GLU A 461 3.59 -26.43 -14.64
CA GLU A 461 2.40 -26.77 -15.40
C GLU A 461 1.22 -25.89 -15.01
N ARG A 462 0.35 -25.56 -15.99
CA ARG A 462 -0.95 -24.96 -15.73
C ARG A 462 -1.91 -26.00 -15.16
N PHE A 463 -2.81 -25.57 -14.30
CA PHE A 463 -3.92 -26.39 -13.85
C PHE A 463 -4.75 -26.89 -15.05
N GLY A 464 -5.16 -28.17 -15.06
CA GLY A 464 -5.88 -28.74 -16.18
C GLY A 464 -5.02 -29.12 -17.40
N ASN A 465 -3.69 -29.14 -17.29
CA ASN A 465 -2.75 -29.47 -18.38
C ASN A 465 -2.90 -28.62 -19.64
N VAL A 466 -3.31 -27.37 -19.49
CA VAL A 466 -3.47 -26.42 -20.59
C VAL A 466 -2.11 -25.93 -21.06
N ASN A 467 -1.87 -25.94 -22.38
CA ASN A 467 -0.61 -25.50 -22.97
C ASN A 467 -0.29 -24.04 -22.65
N LEU A 468 1.01 -23.74 -22.51
CA LEU A 468 1.50 -22.37 -22.43
C LEU A 468 1.34 -21.69 -23.81
N PRO A 469 1.15 -20.35 -23.84
CA PRO A 469 0.95 -19.63 -25.09
C PRO A 469 2.23 -19.62 -25.96
N GLU A 470 2.04 -19.53 -27.26
CA GLU A 470 3.12 -19.44 -28.24
C GLU A 470 3.54 -17.97 -28.45
N TYR A 471 4.86 -17.73 -28.53
CA TYR A 471 5.42 -16.40 -28.72
C TYR A 471 5.96 -16.22 -30.15
N GLU A 472 5.53 -15.16 -30.82
CA GLU A 472 6.04 -14.71 -32.11
C GLU A 472 6.66 -13.32 -31.99
N LEU A 473 7.89 -13.14 -32.54
CA LEU A 473 8.50 -11.82 -32.65
C LEU A 473 8.29 -11.28 -34.06
N ILE A 474 7.76 -10.08 -34.17
CA ILE A 474 7.54 -9.38 -35.45
C ILE A 474 8.60 -8.29 -35.61
N ASN A 475 9.39 -8.35 -36.68
CA ASN A 475 10.37 -7.33 -37.02
C ASN A 475 9.67 -6.11 -37.63
N PHE A 476 9.45 -5.08 -36.81
CA PHE A 476 8.75 -3.88 -37.25
C PHE A 476 9.57 -3.04 -38.22
N LYS A 477 10.89 -3.06 -38.10
CA LYS A 477 11.81 -2.37 -39.03
C LYS A 477 11.67 -2.93 -40.45
N GLU A 478 11.72 -4.25 -40.58
CA GLU A 478 11.54 -4.93 -41.87
C GLU A 478 10.14 -4.70 -42.48
N ALA A 479 9.10 -4.69 -41.61
CA ALA A 479 7.74 -4.38 -42.05
C ALA A 479 7.63 -2.93 -42.58
N GLN A 480 8.31 -1.95 -41.97
CA GLN A 480 8.36 -0.56 -42.45
C GLN A 480 9.12 -0.45 -43.79
N GLU A 481 10.29 -1.07 -43.89
CA GLU A 481 11.09 -1.09 -45.15
C GLU A 481 10.28 -1.70 -46.33
N SER A 482 9.48 -2.72 -45.99
CA SER A 482 8.59 -3.40 -46.95
C SER A 482 7.26 -2.67 -47.17
N LYS A 483 7.03 -1.51 -46.53
CA LYS A 483 5.76 -0.75 -46.58
C LYS A 483 4.54 -1.57 -46.12
N LYS A 484 4.73 -2.56 -45.26
CA LYS A 484 3.69 -3.44 -44.71
C LYS A 484 3.27 -3.00 -43.31
N VAL A 485 2.98 -1.69 -43.14
CA VAL A 485 2.59 -1.08 -41.87
C VAL A 485 1.41 -0.13 -42.06
N SER A 486 0.59 0.00 -41.03
CA SER A 486 -0.42 1.04 -40.88
C SER A 486 -0.25 1.68 -39.47
N GLY A 487 0.21 2.92 -39.45
CA GLY A 487 0.56 3.60 -38.19
C GLY A 487 1.61 2.83 -37.37
N ASN A 488 1.26 2.53 -36.14
CA ASN A 488 2.13 1.78 -35.23
C ASN A 488 1.99 0.25 -35.34
N PHE A 489 1.27 -0.27 -36.32
CA PHE A 489 0.98 -1.71 -36.50
C PHE A 489 1.53 -2.24 -37.80
N SER A 490 2.17 -3.42 -37.79
CA SER A 490 2.47 -4.18 -39.00
C SER A 490 1.21 -4.85 -39.54
N LEU A 491 1.11 -5.03 -40.84
CA LEU A 491 -0.02 -5.78 -41.46
C LEU A 491 -0.14 -7.18 -40.86
N ARG A 492 0.98 -7.83 -40.54
CA ARG A 492 0.99 -9.14 -39.87
C ARG A 492 0.25 -9.12 -38.53
N LEU A 493 0.49 -8.07 -37.72
CA LEU A 493 -0.18 -7.94 -36.43
C LEU A 493 -1.68 -7.64 -36.57
N ILE A 494 -2.03 -6.76 -37.53
CA ILE A 494 -3.42 -6.44 -37.89
C ILE A 494 -4.18 -7.68 -38.34
N ASP A 495 -3.59 -8.49 -39.24
CA ASP A 495 -4.19 -9.71 -39.75
C ASP A 495 -4.49 -10.73 -38.64
N GLU A 496 -3.58 -10.89 -37.69
CA GLU A 496 -3.80 -11.81 -36.55
C GLU A 496 -4.85 -11.30 -35.56
N ILE A 497 -4.89 -10.00 -35.29
CA ILE A 497 -5.97 -9.39 -34.50
C ILE A 497 -7.31 -9.65 -35.20
N LYS A 498 -7.41 -9.36 -36.50
CA LYS A 498 -8.63 -9.57 -37.27
C LYS A 498 -9.09 -11.04 -37.28
N LYS A 499 -8.21 -11.99 -37.55
CA LYS A 499 -8.53 -13.43 -37.49
C LYS A 499 -9.07 -13.86 -36.14
N THR A 500 -8.51 -13.30 -35.04
CA THR A 500 -8.93 -13.64 -33.69
C THR A 500 -10.32 -13.12 -33.41
N VAL A 501 -10.61 -11.87 -33.75
CA VAL A 501 -11.94 -11.25 -33.55
C VAL A 501 -12.98 -11.88 -34.49
N ASP A 502 -12.66 -12.17 -35.76
CA ASP A 502 -13.55 -12.85 -36.68
C ASP A 502 -13.95 -14.26 -36.18
N ALA A 503 -13.04 -14.91 -35.43
CA ALA A 503 -13.28 -16.19 -34.74
C ALA A 503 -14.08 -16.03 -33.41
N LYS A 504 -14.58 -14.81 -33.08
CA LYS A 504 -15.31 -14.49 -31.85
C LYS A 504 -14.51 -14.69 -30.57
N ASN A 505 -13.19 -14.53 -30.65
CA ASN A 505 -12.29 -14.52 -29.51
C ASN A 505 -11.81 -13.09 -29.24
N GLN A 506 -11.43 -12.83 -27.97
CA GLN A 506 -11.02 -11.52 -27.52
C GLN A 506 -9.52 -11.30 -27.66
N VAL A 507 -9.12 -10.04 -27.81
CA VAL A 507 -7.73 -9.60 -27.99
C VAL A 507 -7.33 -8.59 -26.89
N ILE A 508 -6.15 -8.77 -26.30
CA ILE A 508 -5.49 -7.73 -25.51
C ILE A 508 -4.43 -7.04 -26.38
N VAL A 509 -4.49 -5.70 -26.45
CA VAL A 509 -3.43 -4.86 -27.00
C VAL A 509 -2.69 -4.19 -25.84
N LEU A 510 -1.50 -4.71 -25.51
CA LEU A 510 -0.69 -4.19 -24.42
C LEU A 510 0.19 -3.03 -24.88
N HIS A 511 0.00 -1.87 -24.27
CA HIS A 511 0.89 -0.73 -24.44
C HIS A 511 1.12 -0.03 -23.10
N ASN A 512 2.31 -0.20 -22.52
CA ASN A 512 2.61 0.31 -21.18
C ASN A 512 3.57 1.49 -21.25
N ARG A 513 3.11 2.63 -21.77
CA ARG A 513 3.87 3.86 -21.62
C ARG A 513 3.24 4.74 -20.56
N ARG A 514 3.80 4.70 -19.36
CA ARG A 514 3.73 5.75 -18.37
C ARG A 514 5.10 6.40 -18.32
N GLY A 515 5.18 7.71 -18.40
CA GLY A 515 6.36 8.38 -17.97
C GLY A 515 6.80 9.57 -18.83
N TYR A 516 7.13 10.61 -18.11
CA TYR A 516 7.60 11.91 -18.55
C TYR A 516 9.07 11.93 -18.99
N ALA A 517 9.73 10.80 -19.17
CA ALA A 517 11.08 10.78 -19.69
C ALA A 517 11.06 11.06 -21.19
N ASN A 518 11.51 12.24 -21.59
CA ASN A 518 11.74 12.56 -22.98
C ASN A 518 12.93 11.71 -23.46
N VAL A 519 12.63 10.64 -24.17
CA VAL A 519 13.63 9.76 -24.78
C VAL A 519 13.73 10.13 -26.26
N VAL A 520 14.94 10.18 -26.78
CA VAL A 520 15.14 10.31 -28.24
C VAL A 520 15.23 8.92 -28.82
N GLU A 521 14.23 8.55 -29.62
CA GLU A 521 14.11 7.26 -30.31
C GLU A 521 14.26 7.44 -31.82
N CYS A 522 14.99 6.57 -32.48
CA CYS A 522 15.04 6.52 -33.91
C CYS A 522 13.81 5.75 -34.46
N GLU A 523 12.94 6.43 -35.21
CA GLU A 523 11.76 5.82 -35.82
C GLU A 523 12.09 4.75 -36.88
N THR A 524 13.31 4.76 -37.42
CA THR A 524 13.76 3.80 -38.47
C THR A 524 14.27 2.49 -37.87
N CYS A 525 14.98 2.53 -36.71
CA CYS A 525 15.62 1.33 -36.18
C CYS A 525 15.41 1.11 -34.66
N GLY A 526 14.61 1.95 -34.01
CA GLY A 526 14.32 1.87 -32.55
C GLY A 526 15.53 2.16 -31.65
N TYR A 527 16.60 2.76 -32.15
CA TYR A 527 17.77 3.09 -31.34
C TYR A 527 17.43 4.17 -30.28
N VAL A 528 17.89 3.97 -29.05
CA VAL A 528 17.87 4.96 -27.97
C VAL A 528 19.26 5.05 -27.33
N ASN A 529 19.58 6.19 -26.73
CA ASN A 529 20.87 6.39 -26.07
C ASN A 529 20.85 5.79 -24.65
N TYR A 530 21.81 4.89 -24.37
CA TYR A 530 22.06 4.32 -23.05
C TYR A 530 23.27 5.00 -22.39
N CYS A 531 23.24 5.12 -21.06
CA CYS A 531 24.39 5.55 -20.27
C CYS A 531 25.41 4.40 -20.20
N SER A 532 26.64 4.65 -20.63
CA SER A 532 27.72 3.62 -20.59
C SER A 532 28.12 3.19 -19.17
N ASN A 533 27.90 4.04 -18.17
CA ASN A 533 28.26 3.76 -16.78
C ASN A 533 27.16 3.04 -16.00
N CYS A 534 25.88 3.26 -16.36
CA CYS A 534 24.73 2.81 -15.55
C CYS A 534 23.80 1.86 -16.28
N ASP A 535 24.00 1.66 -17.58
CA ASP A 535 23.14 0.81 -18.42
C ASP A 535 21.63 1.16 -18.32
N VAL A 536 21.33 2.43 -18.26
CA VAL A 536 19.97 2.96 -18.26
C VAL A 536 19.81 3.95 -19.41
N VAL A 537 18.59 4.06 -19.93
CA VAL A 537 18.27 5.02 -21.00
C VAL A 537 18.50 6.46 -20.50
N MET A 538 19.12 7.30 -21.32
CA MET A 538 19.37 8.71 -21.02
C MET A 538 18.14 9.56 -21.31
N THR A 539 17.83 10.53 -20.43
CA THR A 539 16.73 11.46 -20.61
C THR A 539 17.18 12.68 -21.43
N TYR A 540 16.39 13.06 -22.43
CA TYR A 540 16.61 14.28 -23.20
C TYR A 540 16.05 15.52 -22.50
N HIS A 541 16.89 16.50 -22.30
CA HIS A 541 16.55 17.81 -21.72
C HIS A 541 16.45 18.87 -22.83
N LYS A 542 15.23 19.14 -23.26
CA LYS A 542 14.98 20.05 -24.40
C LYS A 542 15.57 21.45 -24.21
N ALA A 543 15.48 22.01 -23.00
CA ALA A 543 16.00 23.35 -22.70
C ALA A 543 17.53 23.45 -22.84
N ALA A 544 18.25 22.38 -22.49
CA ALA A 544 19.71 22.31 -22.61
C ALA A 544 20.20 21.63 -23.90
N ASN A 545 19.29 21.06 -24.70
CA ASN A 545 19.56 20.27 -25.89
C ASN A 545 20.58 19.14 -25.65
N GLU A 546 20.51 18.50 -24.49
CA GLU A 546 21.42 17.42 -24.07
C GLU A 546 20.70 16.16 -23.56
N MET A 547 21.36 15.02 -23.74
CA MET A 547 20.99 13.75 -23.11
C MET A 547 21.68 13.64 -21.76
N LYS A 548 20.99 13.22 -20.69
CA LYS A 548 21.56 13.11 -19.35
C LYS A 548 21.15 11.82 -18.65
N CYS A 549 22.11 11.19 -17.98
CA CYS A 549 21.85 10.11 -17.02
C CYS A 549 21.58 10.71 -15.64
N HIS A 550 20.41 10.47 -15.07
CA HIS A 550 20.06 10.94 -13.72
C HIS A 550 20.63 10.12 -12.58
N TYR A 551 21.36 9.02 -12.88
CA TYR A 551 22.06 8.25 -11.82
C TYR A 551 23.47 8.80 -11.59
N CYS A 552 24.28 8.94 -12.65
CA CYS A 552 25.67 9.34 -12.56
C CYS A 552 25.99 10.71 -13.14
N GLY A 553 25.02 11.40 -13.75
CA GLY A 553 25.21 12.72 -14.35
C GLY A 553 25.88 12.72 -15.72
N GLN A 554 26.22 11.55 -16.30
CA GLN A 554 26.81 11.49 -17.63
C GLN A 554 25.96 12.29 -18.62
N ARG A 555 26.61 13.14 -19.43
CA ARG A 555 25.98 13.95 -20.47
C ARG A 555 26.42 13.52 -21.85
N ALA A 556 25.55 13.64 -22.82
CA ALA A 556 25.83 13.43 -24.22
C ALA A 556 25.03 14.43 -25.06
N SER A 557 25.54 14.79 -26.22
CA SER A 557 24.81 15.65 -27.16
C SER A 557 23.63 14.84 -27.74
N LYS A 558 22.51 15.52 -28.02
CA LYS A 558 21.43 14.92 -28.80
C LYS A 558 21.96 14.57 -30.18
N PRO A 559 21.89 13.32 -30.65
CA PRO A 559 22.34 12.99 -31.98
C PRO A 559 21.44 13.68 -33.03
N ARG A 560 22.04 14.19 -34.10
CA ARG A 560 21.31 14.75 -35.25
C ARG A 560 20.89 13.65 -36.22
N ILE A 561 21.71 12.63 -36.30
CA ILE A 561 21.50 11.41 -37.09
C ILE A 561 21.64 10.20 -36.17
N CYS A 562 20.89 9.14 -36.42
CA CYS A 562 20.96 7.92 -35.63
C CYS A 562 22.36 7.29 -35.70
N PRO A 563 23.05 7.05 -34.58
CA PRO A 563 24.37 6.42 -34.58
C PRO A 563 24.37 4.96 -35.09
N LYS A 564 23.18 4.30 -35.10
CA LYS A 564 23.04 2.90 -35.48
C LYS A 564 22.70 2.72 -36.96
N CYS A 565 21.85 3.57 -37.55
CA CYS A 565 21.37 3.39 -38.92
C CYS A 565 21.49 4.62 -39.81
N ASN A 566 22.11 5.68 -39.36
CA ASN A 566 22.32 6.96 -40.05
C ASN A 566 21.03 7.68 -40.51
N SER A 567 19.87 7.32 -39.96
CA SER A 567 18.60 8.00 -40.26
C SER A 567 18.50 9.35 -39.53
N GLU A 568 17.88 10.35 -40.16
CA GLU A 568 17.56 11.65 -39.57
C GLU A 568 16.24 11.59 -38.75
N ASN A 569 15.44 10.52 -38.88
CA ASN A 569 14.14 10.37 -38.24
C ASN A 569 14.28 10.05 -36.75
N LEU A 570 14.60 11.07 -35.94
CA LEU A 570 14.72 10.96 -34.51
C LEU A 570 13.52 11.64 -33.85
N ASN A 571 12.72 10.87 -33.11
CA ASN A 571 11.52 11.33 -32.42
C ASN A 571 11.78 11.58 -30.91
N GLU A 572 11.33 12.74 -30.41
CA GLU A 572 11.42 13.11 -28.99
C GLU A 572 10.16 12.76 -28.21
N ARG A 573 9.10 12.29 -28.88
CA ARG A 573 7.81 11.98 -28.32
C ARG A 573 7.52 10.48 -28.40
N GLY A 574 7.02 9.93 -27.34
CA GLY A 574 6.50 8.58 -27.40
C GLY A 574 4.99 8.54 -27.61
N VAL A 575 4.55 7.40 -28.09
CA VAL A 575 3.13 7.08 -28.30
C VAL A 575 2.48 6.75 -26.97
N GLY A 576 1.34 7.35 -26.65
CA GLY A 576 0.53 7.07 -25.46
C GLY A 576 -0.49 5.94 -25.70
N VAL A 577 -1.06 5.38 -24.61
CA VAL A 577 -2.10 4.34 -24.71
C VAL A 577 -3.36 4.86 -25.40
N GLU A 578 -3.69 6.15 -25.24
CA GLU A 578 -4.81 6.81 -25.92
C GLU A 578 -4.66 6.78 -27.43
N GLN A 579 -3.46 7.11 -27.92
CA GLN A 579 -3.17 7.08 -29.36
C GLN A 579 -3.25 5.65 -29.92
N ILE A 580 -2.75 4.66 -29.21
CA ILE A 580 -2.88 3.24 -29.62
C ILE A 580 -4.36 2.84 -29.66
N HIS A 581 -5.16 3.24 -28.65
CA HIS A 581 -6.59 2.96 -28.64
C HIS A 581 -7.31 3.60 -29.83
N GLU A 582 -7.03 4.87 -30.16
CA GLU A 582 -7.60 5.54 -31.33
C GLU A 582 -7.20 4.87 -32.66
N GLU A 583 -5.95 4.42 -32.79
CA GLU A 583 -5.48 3.71 -33.96
C GLU A 583 -6.19 2.34 -34.11
N VAL A 584 -6.34 1.58 -33.02
CA VAL A 584 -7.06 0.29 -33.03
C VAL A 584 -8.53 0.49 -33.38
N SER A 585 -9.21 1.48 -32.79
CA SER A 585 -10.61 1.78 -33.11
C SER A 585 -10.82 2.18 -34.60
N LYS A 586 -9.84 2.84 -35.24
CA LYS A 586 -9.87 3.15 -36.66
C LYS A 586 -9.59 1.94 -37.56
N LEU A 587 -8.74 1.00 -37.10
CA LEU A 587 -8.42 -0.23 -37.84
C LEU A 587 -9.55 -1.25 -37.74
N PHE A 588 -10.33 -1.25 -36.68
CA PHE A 588 -11.41 -2.20 -36.40
C PHE A 588 -12.72 -1.49 -36.06
N PRO A 589 -13.32 -0.73 -37.02
CA PRO A 589 -14.50 0.12 -36.78
C PRO A 589 -15.80 -0.66 -36.49
N GLU A 590 -15.85 -1.95 -36.80
CA GLU A 590 -17.00 -2.82 -36.55
C GLU A 590 -16.93 -3.56 -35.21
N ASN A 591 -15.82 -3.38 -34.45
CA ASN A 591 -15.58 -4.08 -33.21
C ASN A 591 -15.62 -3.14 -32.01
N GLU A 592 -16.06 -3.67 -30.87
CA GLU A 592 -16.03 -2.93 -29.61
C GLU A 592 -14.62 -2.90 -29.02
N VAL A 593 -14.05 -1.71 -28.95
CA VAL A 593 -12.67 -1.47 -28.45
C VAL A 593 -12.74 -0.68 -27.16
N ASP A 594 -12.38 -1.29 -26.06
CA ASP A 594 -12.36 -0.65 -24.75
C ASP A 594 -10.93 -0.35 -24.25
N ARG A 595 -10.81 0.68 -23.39
CA ARG A 595 -9.53 1.12 -22.82
C ARG A 595 -9.44 0.85 -21.33
N MET A 596 -8.34 0.18 -20.89
CA MET A 596 -8.04 -0.13 -19.50
C MET A 596 -6.71 0.50 -19.05
N ASP A 597 -6.78 1.70 -18.48
CA ASP A 597 -5.66 2.40 -17.85
C ASP A 597 -6.11 3.17 -16.58
N VAL A 598 -5.15 3.77 -15.87
CA VAL A 598 -5.45 4.49 -14.62
C VAL A 598 -6.40 5.66 -14.84
N ASP A 599 -6.33 6.35 -15.98
CA ASP A 599 -7.15 7.53 -16.22
C ASP A 599 -8.58 7.15 -16.57
N SER A 600 -8.76 6.10 -17.38
CA SER A 600 -10.09 5.56 -17.71
C SER A 600 -10.79 4.92 -16.49
N MET A 601 -10.02 4.38 -15.54
CA MET A 601 -10.52 3.68 -14.35
C MET A 601 -10.68 4.55 -13.10
N ARG A 602 -10.57 5.89 -13.20
CA ARG A 602 -10.73 6.81 -12.04
C ARG A 602 -12.15 6.91 -11.50
N LYS A 603 -13.15 6.65 -12.33
CA LYS A 603 -14.56 6.71 -11.91
C LYS A 603 -14.91 5.51 -11.03
N LYS A 604 -15.72 5.74 -10.01
CA LYS A 604 -16.23 4.68 -9.14
C LYS A 604 -16.96 3.63 -9.99
N PHE A 605 -16.65 2.36 -9.80
CA PHE A 605 -17.20 1.20 -10.55
C PHE A 605 -16.83 1.12 -12.05
N ALA A 606 -15.92 1.96 -12.56
CA ALA A 606 -15.52 1.86 -13.97
C ALA A 606 -14.78 0.54 -14.28
N TYR A 607 -13.99 0.08 -13.30
CA TYR A 607 -13.24 -1.17 -13.40
C TYR A 607 -14.18 -2.39 -13.39
N GLU A 608 -15.14 -2.43 -12.47
CA GLU A 608 -16.13 -3.50 -12.36
C GLU A 608 -16.99 -3.61 -13.61
N LYS A 609 -17.47 -2.48 -14.14
CA LYS A 609 -18.27 -2.45 -15.38
C LYS A 609 -17.49 -2.93 -16.60
N LEU A 610 -16.23 -2.53 -16.73
CA LEU A 610 -15.43 -3.01 -17.86
C LEU A 610 -15.12 -4.50 -17.72
N TYR A 611 -14.89 -4.97 -16.49
CA TYR A 611 -14.70 -6.39 -16.22
C TYR A 611 -15.92 -7.21 -16.64
N GLU A 612 -17.15 -6.80 -16.24
CA GLU A 612 -18.40 -7.43 -16.64
C GLU A 612 -18.57 -7.47 -18.16
N LYS A 613 -18.33 -6.35 -18.87
CA LYS A 613 -18.36 -6.31 -20.33
C LYS A 613 -17.43 -7.32 -21.01
N ILE A 614 -16.22 -7.49 -20.46
CA ILE A 614 -15.24 -8.44 -21.00
C ILE A 614 -15.69 -9.89 -20.73
N GLU A 615 -16.21 -10.20 -19.54
CA GLU A 615 -16.76 -11.52 -19.21
C GLU A 615 -17.97 -11.87 -20.07
N GLU A 616 -18.89 -10.90 -20.29
CA GLU A 616 -20.08 -11.07 -21.11
C GLU A 616 -19.80 -11.04 -22.62
N ARG A 617 -18.52 -10.87 -23.00
CA ARG A 617 -18.04 -10.78 -24.41
C ARG A 617 -18.63 -9.61 -25.19
N GLU A 618 -18.99 -8.53 -24.51
CA GLU A 618 -19.39 -7.29 -25.17
C GLU A 618 -18.19 -6.50 -25.71
N THR A 619 -16.97 -6.74 -25.18
CA THR A 619 -15.71 -6.13 -25.65
C THR A 619 -14.92 -7.13 -26.50
N ASP A 620 -14.57 -6.78 -27.73
CA ASP A 620 -13.75 -7.59 -28.63
C ASP A 620 -12.25 -7.36 -28.40
N ILE A 621 -11.84 -6.11 -28.22
CA ILE A 621 -10.45 -5.71 -28.09
C ILE A 621 -10.27 -4.82 -26.86
N VAL A 622 -9.36 -5.19 -25.95
CA VAL A 622 -9.00 -4.38 -24.78
C VAL A 622 -7.63 -3.76 -24.99
N VAL A 623 -7.56 -2.43 -25.09
CA VAL A 623 -6.28 -1.71 -25.17
C VAL A 623 -5.90 -1.19 -23.80
N GLY A 624 -4.71 -1.54 -23.29
CA GLY A 624 -4.38 -0.99 -21.97
C GLY A 624 -2.95 -1.19 -21.50
N THR A 625 -2.73 -0.75 -20.26
CA THR A 625 -1.44 -0.75 -19.60
C THR A 625 -1.26 -1.99 -18.71
N GLN A 626 -0.28 -1.96 -17.81
CA GLN A 626 -0.07 -3.04 -16.82
C GLN A 626 -1.33 -3.38 -15.97
N MET A 627 -2.38 -2.55 -15.98
CA MET A 627 -3.63 -2.87 -15.26
C MET A 627 -4.28 -4.14 -15.80
N ILE A 628 -4.17 -4.42 -17.10
CA ILE A 628 -4.71 -5.65 -17.72
C ILE A 628 -4.00 -6.91 -17.19
N SER A 629 -2.75 -6.79 -16.73
CA SER A 629 -1.99 -7.93 -16.22
C SER A 629 -2.41 -8.37 -14.81
N LYS A 630 -3.16 -7.52 -14.08
CA LYS A 630 -3.45 -7.72 -12.66
C LYS A 630 -4.85 -8.28 -12.42
N GLY A 631 -4.93 -9.38 -11.65
CA GLY A 631 -6.11 -9.86 -10.93
C GLY A 631 -7.38 -10.19 -11.72
N LEU A 632 -7.33 -10.23 -13.05
CA LEU A 632 -8.48 -10.52 -13.89
C LEU A 632 -8.32 -11.90 -14.53
N ASP A 633 -9.32 -12.73 -14.43
CA ASP A 633 -9.40 -13.98 -15.14
C ASP A 633 -10.33 -13.81 -16.34
N PHE A 634 -9.76 -13.87 -17.53
CA PHE A 634 -10.49 -13.78 -18.78
C PHE A 634 -10.37 -15.11 -19.53
N ASP A 635 -11.48 -15.76 -19.77
CA ASP A 635 -11.52 -17.12 -20.35
C ASP A 635 -11.40 -17.14 -21.87
N HIS A 636 -11.71 -16.01 -22.54
CA HIS A 636 -11.86 -15.94 -23.99
C HIS A 636 -10.80 -15.15 -24.72
N ILE A 637 -9.73 -14.73 -24.01
CA ILE A 637 -8.61 -14.07 -24.66
C ILE A 637 -7.71 -15.11 -25.30
N GLU A 638 -7.57 -15.04 -26.61
CA GLU A 638 -6.65 -15.93 -27.38
C GLU A 638 -5.40 -15.23 -27.89
N LEU A 639 -5.46 -13.88 -28.05
CA LEU A 639 -4.33 -13.12 -28.57
C LEU A 639 -3.93 -12.00 -27.62
N VAL A 640 -2.63 -11.89 -27.37
CA VAL A 640 -2.01 -10.69 -26.80
C VAL A 640 -1.10 -10.07 -27.85
N ALA A 641 -1.42 -8.84 -28.24
CA ALA A 641 -0.67 -8.03 -29.19
C ALA A 641 0.12 -6.95 -28.47
N ILE A 642 1.43 -6.83 -28.74
CA ILE A 642 2.31 -5.82 -28.16
C ILE A 642 2.93 -5.00 -29.29
N PRO A 643 2.30 -3.88 -29.72
CA PRO A 643 2.71 -3.16 -30.94
C PRO A 643 4.02 -2.38 -30.80
N LYS A 644 4.43 -2.03 -29.59
CA LYS A 644 5.65 -1.26 -29.30
C LYS A 644 6.39 -1.83 -28.08
N ALA A 645 6.90 -3.05 -28.20
CA ALA A 645 7.54 -3.74 -27.08
C ALA A 645 8.81 -3.03 -26.60
N ASP A 646 9.55 -2.39 -27.50
CA ASP A 646 10.77 -1.61 -27.15
C ASP A 646 10.48 -0.54 -26.10
N SER A 647 9.28 0.03 -26.09
CA SER A 647 8.88 1.05 -25.10
C SER A 647 8.92 0.55 -23.66
N LEU A 648 8.83 -0.76 -23.44
CA LEU A 648 8.95 -1.37 -22.11
C LEU A 648 10.38 -1.30 -21.57
N LEU A 649 11.36 -1.22 -22.45
CA LEU A 649 12.78 -1.13 -22.12
C LEU A 649 13.25 0.32 -21.96
N TYR A 650 12.47 1.31 -22.49
CA TYR A 650 12.85 2.72 -22.50
C TYR A 650 12.52 3.43 -21.18
N VAL A 651 12.77 2.76 -20.07
CA VAL A 651 12.59 3.30 -18.73
C VAL A 651 13.95 3.53 -18.09
N GLN A 652 14.14 4.70 -17.45
CA GLN A 652 15.38 5.03 -16.74
C GLN A 652 15.45 4.31 -15.38
N ASP A 653 15.47 2.99 -15.43
CA ASP A 653 15.57 2.13 -14.25
C ASP A 653 16.35 0.87 -14.66
N PHE A 654 17.32 0.44 -13.86
CA PHE A 654 18.09 -0.77 -14.09
C PHE A 654 17.24 -2.05 -14.07
N ARG A 655 15.99 -1.97 -13.63
CA ARG A 655 14.98 -3.04 -13.65
C ARG A 655 14.15 -3.07 -14.94
N ALA A 656 14.44 -2.22 -15.93
CA ALA A 656 13.60 -2.11 -17.14
C ALA A 656 13.40 -3.47 -17.82
N GLU A 657 14.47 -4.23 -18.01
CA GLU A 657 14.42 -5.55 -18.63
C GLU A 657 13.65 -6.58 -17.80
N GLU A 658 13.87 -6.60 -16.50
CA GLU A 658 13.11 -7.44 -15.56
C GLU A 658 11.62 -7.13 -15.61
N ARG A 659 11.25 -5.84 -15.57
CA ARG A 659 9.84 -5.41 -15.63
C ARG A 659 9.21 -5.72 -16.98
N ALA A 660 9.95 -5.60 -18.10
CA ALA A 660 9.46 -5.99 -19.40
C ALA A 660 9.15 -7.50 -19.44
N TYR A 661 10.07 -8.33 -18.93
CA TYR A 661 9.84 -9.77 -18.79
C TYR A 661 8.62 -10.06 -17.92
N GLN A 662 8.52 -9.47 -16.75
CA GLN A 662 7.42 -9.67 -15.80
C GLN A 662 6.08 -9.31 -16.44
N LEU A 663 5.98 -8.13 -17.03
CA LEU A 663 4.73 -7.65 -17.64
C LEU A 663 4.30 -8.50 -18.84
N ILE A 664 5.22 -8.79 -19.77
CA ILE A 664 4.92 -9.62 -20.93
C ILE A 664 4.46 -11.01 -20.49
N THR A 665 5.16 -11.65 -19.56
CA THR A 665 4.82 -12.99 -19.07
C THR A 665 3.48 -13.01 -18.33
N GLN A 666 3.17 -11.99 -17.51
CA GLN A 666 1.90 -11.89 -16.81
C GLN A 666 0.72 -11.73 -17.74
N VAL A 667 0.84 -10.82 -18.73
CA VAL A 667 -0.25 -10.61 -19.70
C VAL A 667 -0.37 -11.83 -20.61
N SER A 668 0.75 -12.45 -20.97
CA SER A 668 0.75 -13.71 -21.75
C SER A 668 0.00 -14.82 -21.03
N GLY A 669 0.06 -14.86 -19.71
CA GLY A 669 -0.69 -15.80 -18.91
C GLY A 669 -2.21 -15.65 -19.01
N ARG A 670 -2.71 -14.57 -19.59
CA ARG A 670 -4.16 -14.36 -19.85
C ARG A 670 -4.62 -15.05 -21.14
N ALA A 671 -3.72 -15.28 -22.09
CA ALA A 671 -4.09 -15.88 -23.36
C ALA A 671 -4.23 -17.41 -23.28
N GLY A 672 -5.30 -17.93 -23.88
CA GLY A 672 -5.51 -19.38 -24.07
C GLY A 672 -5.70 -20.15 -22.76
N ARG A 673 -6.28 -19.56 -21.74
CA ARG A 673 -6.48 -20.22 -20.43
C ARG A 673 -7.39 -21.45 -20.52
N VAL A 674 -8.42 -21.37 -21.34
CA VAL A 674 -9.40 -22.45 -21.53
C VAL A 674 -9.07 -23.25 -22.80
N SER A 675 -8.76 -22.56 -23.90
CA SER A 675 -8.56 -23.20 -25.21
C SER A 675 -7.19 -23.89 -25.38
N GLY A 676 -6.19 -23.48 -24.60
CA GLY A 676 -4.80 -23.92 -24.79
C GLY A 676 -4.14 -23.42 -26.06
N LYS A 677 -4.77 -22.49 -26.79
CA LYS A 677 -4.33 -21.96 -28.09
C LYS A 677 -3.87 -20.51 -28.05
N GLY A 678 -3.44 -20.05 -26.87
CA GLY A 678 -3.02 -18.66 -26.68
C GLY A 678 -1.81 -18.29 -27.51
N ARG A 679 -1.83 -17.08 -28.08
CA ARG A 679 -0.72 -16.55 -28.90
C ARG A 679 -0.34 -15.15 -28.44
N ILE A 680 0.97 -14.87 -28.47
CA ILE A 680 1.56 -13.61 -28.06
C ILE A 680 2.40 -13.06 -29.21
N LEU A 681 1.99 -11.95 -29.76
CA LEU A 681 2.71 -11.29 -30.84
C LEU A 681 3.41 -10.05 -30.31
N ILE A 682 4.73 -10.09 -30.34
CA ILE A 682 5.61 -9.03 -29.82
C ILE A 682 6.23 -8.31 -31.02
N GLN A 683 5.75 -7.13 -31.32
CA GLN A 683 6.29 -6.29 -32.38
C GLN A 683 7.39 -5.39 -31.84
N THR A 684 8.57 -5.43 -32.44
CA THR A 684 9.76 -4.71 -31.97
C THR A 684 10.63 -4.25 -33.13
N TYR A 685 11.36 -3.15 -32.94
CA TYR A 685 12.41 -2.71 -33.85
C TYR A 685 13.69 -3.53 -33.72
N ASN A 686 13.89 -4.22 -32.61
CA ASN A 686 15.08 -4.99 -32.32
C ASN A 686 14.72 -6.43 -31.91
N PRO A 687 14.31 -7.29 -32.87
CA PRO A 687 13.93 -8.67 -32.59
C PRO A 687 15.09 -9.50 -31.98
N ASP A 688 16.33 -9.10 -32.23
CA ASP A 688 17.53 -9.77 -31.69
C ASP A 688 17.89 -9.34 -30.26
N HIS A 689 17.12 -8.44 -29.65
CA HIS A 689 17.33 -8.05 -28.26
C HIS A 689 17.22 -9.25 -27.33
N SER A 690 18.25 -9.46 -26.49
CA SER A 690 18.38 -10.65 -25.63
C SER A 690 17.12 -10.95 -24.83
N VAL A 691 16.49 -9.94 -24.25
CA VAL A 691 15.27 -10.11 -23.43
C VAL A 691 14.12 -10.68 -24.26
N PHE A 692 13.85 -10.16 -25.47
CA PHE A 692 12.76 -10.65 -26.31
C PHE A 692 13.02 -12.06 -26.84
N GLN A 693 14.26 -12.37 -27.20
CA GLN A 693 14.65 -13.74 -27.59
C GLN A 693 14.49 -14.74 -26.44
N LEU A 694 14.87 -14.35 -25.23
CA LEU A 694 14.74 -15.19 -24.04
C LEU A 694 13.27 -15.38 -23.62
N ILE A 695 12.44 -14.34 -23.75
CA ILE A 695 10.98 -14.44 -23.54
C ILE A 695 10.37 -15.43 -24.54
N LYS A 696 10.72 -15.32 -25.82
CA LYS A 696 10.27 -16.25 -26.87
C LYS A 696 10.64 -17.70 -26.56
N MET A 697 11.83 -17.93 -25.98
CA MET A 697 12.27 -19.28 -25.57
C MET A 697 11.49 -19.83 -24.37
N ASN A 698 10.70 -19.01 -23.70
CA ASN A 698 9.93 -19.35 -22.50
C ASN A 698 10.73 -20.10 -21.43
N ASN A 699 11.97 -19.65 -21.17
CA ASN A 699 12.89 -20.28 -20.23
C ASN A 699 13.29 -19.29 -19.11
N PRO A 700 12.59 -19.29 -17.98
CA PRO A 700 12.87 -18.37 -16.88
C PRO A 700 14.31 -18.41 -16.37
N ALA A 701 14.92 -19.60 -16.28
CA ALA A 701 16.27 -19.75 -15.76
C ALA A 701 17.32 -19.00 -16.61
N LYS A 702 17.15 -19.01 -17.95
CA LYS A 702 18.05 -18.28 -18.87
C LYS A 702 17.86 -16.76 -18.72
N ILE A 703 16.63 -16.28 -18.55
CA ILE A 703 16.32 -14.87 -18.35
C ILE A 703 16.95 -14.37 -17.06
N TYR A 704 16.74 -15.07 -15.94
CA TYR A 704 17.35 -14.68 -14.66
C TYR A 704 18.87 -14.70 -14.73
N LYS A 705 19.47 -15.68 -15.37
CA LYS A 705 20.92 -15.75 -15.57
C LYS A 705 21.43 -14.53 -16.34
N TYR A 706 20.76 -14.15 -17.42
CA TYR A 706 21.12 -12.99 -18.23
C TYR A 706 21.05 -11.71 -17.39
N ILE A 707 19.90 -11.43 -16.75
CA ILE A 707 19.70 -10.21 -15.94
C ILE A 707 20.70 -10.16 -14.77
N LEU A 708 20.97 -11.28 -14.12
CA LEU A 708 21.96 -11.33 -13.03
C LEU A 708 23.37 -11.00 -13.52
N THR A 709 23.73 -11.44 -14.72
CA THR A 709 25.06 -11.13 -15.30
C THR A 709 25.21 -9.63 -15.55
N GLU A 710 24.21 -8.99 -16.15
CA GLU A 710 24.21 -7.53 -16.36
C GLU A 710 24.22 -6.75 -15.03
N ARG A 711 23.40 -7.17 -14.06
CA ARG A 711 23.40 -6.53 -12.73
C ARG A 711 24.72 -6.66 -11.97
N GLN A 712 25.43 -7.78 -12.13
CA GLN A 712 26.75 -7.99 -11.56
C GLN A 712 27.77 -7.04 -12.20
N LYS A 713 27.75 -6.92 -13.52
CA LYS A 713 28.64 -6.04 -14.30
C LYS A 713 28.51 -4.56 -13.88
N PHE A 714 27.28 -4.09 -13.67
CA PHE A 714 26.98 -2.70 -13.32
C PHE A 714 26.80 -2.46 -11.81
N HIS A 715 27.13 -3.40 -10.96
CA HIS A 715 27.03 -3.31 -9.49
C HIS A 715 25.63 -2.92 -9.02
N TYR A 716 24.60 -3.67 -9.47
CA TYR A 716 23.21 -3.52 -9.02
C TYR A 716 22.77 -4.64 -8.05
N PRO A 717 21.69 -4.47 -7.29
CA PRO A 717 21.10 -5.56 -6.52
C PRO A 717 20.81 -6.80 -7.40
N PRO A 718 21.09 -8.01 -6.92
CA PRO A 718 21.38 -8.40 -5.53
C PRO A 718 22.84 -8.31 -5.09
N PHE A 719 23.76 -7.81 -5.90
CA PHE A 719 25.22 -7.80 -5.60
C PHE A 719 25.63 -6.63 -4.71
N THR A 720 24.90 -5.53 -4.76
CA THR A 720 25.07 -4.34 -3.94
C THR A 720 23.77 -3.99 -3.20
N LYS A 721 23.87 -3.08 -2.24
CA LYS A 721 22.76 -2.38 -1.61
C LYS A 721 22.69 -0.96 -2.14
N LEU A 722 21.49 -0.50 -2.49
CA LEU A 722 21.28 0.85 -2.98
C LEU A 722 20.67 1.72 -1.88
N ILE A 723 21.23 2.92 -1.70
CA ILE A 723 20.63 3.96 -0.89
C ILE A 723 20.51 5.20 -1.76
N MET A 724 19.30 5.73 -1.94
CA MET A 724 19.05 7.01 -2.59
C MET A 724 18.72 8.06 -1.54
N ILE A 725 19.41 9.19 -1.59
CA ILE A 725 19.15 10.34 -0.73
C ILE A 725 18.62 11.46 -1.63
N GLU A 726 17.39 11.89 -1.41
CA GLU A 726 16.77 13.00 -2.10
C GLU A 726 16.73 14.23 -1.21
N LEU A 727 17.22 15.36 -1.73
CA LEU A 727 17.20 16.67 -1.08
C LEU A 727 16.24 17.59 -1.82
N LYS A 728 15.29 18.18 -1.08
CA LYS A 728 14.16 18.93 -1.65
C LYS A 728 14.04 20.32 -1.02
N HIS A 729 13.89 21.35 -1.86
CA HIS A 729 13.65 22.70 -1.37
C HIS A 729 12.89 23.56 -2.41
N ARG A 730 12.22 24.63 -1.95
CA ARG A 730 11.50 25.57 -2.83
C ARG A 730 12.44 26.40 -3.71
N LYS A 731 13.65 26.66 -3.25
CA LYS A 731 14.70 27.38 -4.02
C LYS A 731 15.68 26.36 -4.56
N GLU A 732 15.90 26.39 -5.87
CA GLU A 732 16.72 25.43 -6.58
C GLU A 732 18.19 25.48 -6.14
N ASP A 733 18.77 26.70 -6.12
CA ASP A 733 20.16 26.93 -5.73
C ASP A 733 20.46 26.44 -4.30
N LYS A 734 19.48 26.50 -3.39
CA LYS A 734 19.63 26.00 -2.03
C LYS A 734 19.61 24.48 -2.00
N ALA A 735 18.74 23.83 -2.79
CA ALA A 735 18.70 22.38 -2.91
C ALA A 735 19.99 21.83 -3.55
N ASP A 736 20.50 22.50 -4.60
CA ASP A 736 21.75 22.13 -5.26
C ASP A 736 22.94 22.24 -4.31
N ARG A 737 23.16 23.41 -3.68
CA ARG A 737 24.27 23.60 -2.71
C ARG A 737 24.22 22.60 -1.57
N ALA A 738 23.02 22.32 -1.06
CA ALA A 738 22.84 21.31 -0.01
C ALA A 738 23.23 19.92 -0.50
N SER A 739 22.89 19.55 -1.74
CA SER A 739 23.25 18.26 -2.33
C SER A 739 24.75 18.13 -2.57
N GLN A 740 25.40 19.18 -3.08
CA GLN A 740 26.86 19.24 -3.25
C GLN A 740 27.58 19.13 -1.90
N PHE A 741 27.09 19.82 -0.88
CA PHE A 741 27.66 19.77 0.45
C PHE A 741 27.52 18.38 1.08
N LEU A 742 26.33 17.76 1.03
CA LEU A 742 26.16 16.38 1.50
C LEU A 742 27.04 15.40 0.71
N GLY A 743 27.14 15.58 -0.62
CA GLY A 743 28.06 14.80 -1.45
C GLY A 743 29.52 14.90 -1.00
N SER A 744 29.98 16.09 -0.61
CA SER A 744 31.33 16.30 -0.08
C SER A 744 31.54 15.60 1.27
N ILE A 745 30.53 15.63 2.15
CA ILE A 745 30.62 14.88 3.44
C ILE A 745 30.69 13.37 3.18
N LEU A 746 29.82 12.85 2.30
CA LEU A 746 29.82 11.42 1.98
C LEU A 746 31.17 10.94 1.43
N ARG A 747 31.84 11.75 0.59
CA ARG A 747 33.18 11.45 0.04
C ARG A 747 34.31 11.47 1.07
N LYS A 748 34.11 12.07 2.25
CA LYS A 748 35.06 11.94 3.37
C LYS A 748 35.09 10.53 3.97
N TYR A 749 33.95 9.85 3.93
CA TYR A 749 33.71 8.60 4.67
C TYR A 749 33.57 7.37 3.77
N LEU A 750 33.13 7.54 2.52
CA LEU A 750 32.85 6.45 1.59
C LEU A 750 33.77 6.52 0.36
N PRO A 751 34.12 5.37 -0.24
CA PRO A 751 34.85 5.33 -1.50
C PRO A 751 34.07 6.06 -2.63
N GLU A 752 34.81 6.72 -3.50
CA GLU A 752 34.25 7.52 -4.61
C GLU A 752 33.39 6.68 -5.56
N ASP A 753 33.77 5.45 -5.84
CA ASP A 753 33.08 4.50 -6.70
C ASP A 753 31.73 4.04 -6.13
N CYS A 754 31.51 4.24 -4.83
CA CYS A 754 30.21 3.98 -4.18
C CYS A 754 29.21 5.13 -4.34
N ILE A 755 29.62 6.32 -4.79
CA ILE A 755 28.81 7.55 -4.78
C ILE A 755 28.53 8.01 -6.21
N LEU A 756 27.29 8.04 -6.61
CA LEU A 756 26.84 8.59 -7.89
C LEU A 756 26.03 9.88 -7.65
N GLY A 757 26.37 10.94 -8.36
CA GLY A 757 25.84 12.28 -8.15
C GLY A 757 26.68 13.11 -7.14
N PRO A 758 26.11 14.21 -6.56
CA PRO A 758 24.70 14.65 -6.64
C PRO A 758 24.24 15.11 -8.05
N GLU A 759 22.99 14.78 -8.38
CA GLU A 759 22.38 15.13 -9.65
C GLU A 759 20.91 15.53 -9.48
N ARG A 760 20.37 16.31 -10.42
CA ARG A 760 18.93 16.58 -10.44
C ARG A 760 18.15 15.28 -10.60
N ALA A 761 17.05 15.13 -9.84
CA ALA A 761 16.14 14.02 -10.02
C ALA A 761 15.50 14.03 -11.43
N PRO A 762 15.03 12.88 -11.95
CA PRO A 762 14.34 12.79 -13.25
C PRO A 762 13.17 13.78 -13.38
N ILE A 763 12.40 13.97 -12.30
CA ILE A 763 11.42 15.04 -12.16
C ILE A 763 12.10 16.16 -11.33
N ALA A 764 12.62 17.16 -12.02
CA ALA A 764 13.41 18.21 -11.38
C ALA A 764 12.61 19.05 -10.35
N ARG A 765 11.29 19.17 -10.51
CA ARG A 765 10.39 19.92 -9.62
C ARG A 765 9.06 19.20 -9.45
N LEU A 766 8.71 18.86 -8.21
CA LEU A 766 7.45 18.22 -7.83
C LEU A 766 6.86 18.95 -6.62
N ASN A 767 5.56 19.25 -6.65
CA ASN A 767 4.86 19.98 -5.57
C ASN A 767 5.59 21.26 -5.15
N ASN A 768 6.08 22.05 -6.11
CA ASN A 768 6.86 23.28 -5.91
C ASN A 768 8.21 23.09 -5.17
N LEU A 769 8.74 21.86 -5.11
CA LEU A 769 10.05 21.54 -4.55
C LEU A 769 11.00 21.08 -5.66
N TYR A 770 12.14 21.73 -5.77
CA TYR A 770 13.26 21.27 -6.59
C TYR A 770 13.94 20.09 -5.90
N GLN A 771 14.32 19.06 -6.66
CA GLN A 771 14.81 17.79 -6.16
C GLN A 771 16.18 17.46 -6.74
N PHE A 772 17.12 17.14 -5.84
CA PHE A 772 18.44 16.61 -6.16
C PHE A 772 18.62 15.27 -5.45
N GLN A 773 19.35 14.35 -6.07
CA GLN A 773 19.54 13.01 -5.57
C GLN A 773 21.01 12.61 -5.56
N ILE A 774 21.38 11.79 -4.57
CA ILE A 774 22.66 11.11 -4.47
C ILE A 774 22.35 9.62 -4.37
N LEU A 775 22.93 8.81 -5.26
CA LEU A 775 22.78 7.37 -5.27
C LEU A 775 24.05 6.72 -4.74
N LEU A 776 23.88 5.91 -3.69
CA LEU A 776 24.97 5.12 -3.11
C LEU A 776 24.81 3.65 -3.51
N LYS A 777 25.87 3.05 -4.05
CA LYS A 777 25.99 1.62 -4.36
C LYS A 777 26.96 0.97 -3.35
N LEU A 778 26.41 0.42 -2.27
CA LEU A 778 27.23 -0.15 -1.18
C LEU A 778 27.45 -1.65 -1.39
N PRO A 779 28.71 -2.14 -1.36
CA PRO A 779 28.99 -3.56 -1.48
C PRO A 779 28.32 -4.37 -0.37
N ARG A 780 27.77 -5.54 -0.70
CA ARG A 780 27.28 -6.51 0.30
C ARG A 780 28.44 -7.23 0.97
N GLY A 781 28.24 -7.70 2.18
CA GLY A 781 29.21 -8.49 2.93
C GLY A 781 29.61 -7.83 4.25
N LYS A 782 30.75 -8.24 4.82
CA LYS A 782 31.25 -7.83 6.16
C LYS A 782 31.40 -6.30 6.32
N ASN A 783 31.62 -5.57 5.24
CA ASN A 783 31.81 -4.11 5.27
C ASN A 783 30.49 -3.31 5.17
N TYR A 784 29.35 -3.93 4.87
CA TYR A 784 28.08 -3.21 4.68
C TYR A 784 27.68 -2.39 5.91
N ASP A 785 27.71 -3.00 7.10
CA ASP A 785 27.36 -2.32 8.35
C ASP A 785 28.28 -1.13 8.66
N ARG A 786 29.56 -1.26 8.31
CA ARG A 786 30.54 -0.16 8.42
C ARG A 786 30.15 0.99 7.48
N PHE A 787 29.86 0.72 6.21
CA PHE A 787 29.44 1.74 5.26
C PHE A 787 28.11 2.38 5.65
N LYS A 788 27.15 1.60 6.13
CA LYS A 788 25.88 2.09 6.64
C LYS A 788 26.07 3.06 7.82
N LYS A 789 26.95 2.73 8.77
CA LYS A 789 27.34 3.63 9.88
C LYS A 789 27.94 4.93 9.36
N MET A 790 28.81 4.87 8.33
CA MET A 790 29.40 6.06 7.71
C MET A 790 28.33 6.95 7.04
N VAL A 791 27.32 6.35 6.37
CA VAL A 791 26.17 7.10 5.84
C VAL A 791 25.43 7.79 6.97
N LEU A 792 25.15 7.11 8.08
CA LEU A 792 24.48 7.71 9.25
C LEU A 792 25.27 8.88 9.84
N ILE A 793 26.58 8.73 9.97
CA ILE A 793 27.47 9.80 10.45
C ILE A 793 27.39 11.00 9.50
N SER A 794 27.47 10.76 8.18
CA SER A 794 27.38 11.81 7.18
C SER A 794 26.03 12.56 7.20
N LEU A 795 24.93 11.83 7.39
CA LEU A 795 23.61 12.42 7.53
C LEU A 795 23.47 13.24 8.82
N LYS A 796 24.10 12.79 9.92
CA LYS A 796 24.11 13.52 11.19
C LYS A 796 24.94 14.81 11.07
N GLU A 797 26.15 14.75 10.49
CA GLU A 797 27.00 15.93 10.24
C GLU A 797 26.25 16.97 9.37
N PHE A 798 25.51 16.51 8.37
CA PHE A 798 24.69 17.38 7.54
C PHE A 798 23.53 18.04 8.33
N ASP A 799 22.85 17.31 9.18
CA ASP A 799 21.71 17.79 9.99
C ASP A 799 22.11 18.87 11.00
N GLU A 800 23.36 18.87 11.46
CA GLU A 800 23.90 19.86 12.40
C GLU A 800 24.13 21.24 11.75
N ILE A 801 24.11 21.33 10.42
CA ILE A 801 24.34 22.59 9.68
C ILE A 801 23.06 23.44 9.61
N THR A 802 23.03 24.51 10.37
CA THR A 802 21.87 25.44 10.47
C THR A 802 21.39 25.98 9.12
N ALA A 803 22.30 26.23 8.17
CA ALA A 803 21.97 26.70 6.84
C ALA A 803 21.06 25.74 6.05
N TYR A 804 21.08 24.46 6.37
CA TYR A 804 20.35 23.41 5.65
C TYR A 804 19.17 22.78 6.42
N GLN A 805 18.84 23.28 7.59
CA GLN A 805 17.71 22.78 8.41
C GLN A 805 16.35 22.82 7.68
N SER A 806 16.17 23.74 6.72
CA SER A 806 14.94 23.83 5.91
C SER A 806 14.92 22.86 4.71
N ILE A 807 15.97 22.10 4.48
CA ILE A 807 16.04 21.10 3.41
C ILE A 807 15.23 19.86 3.86
N LYS A 808 14.24 19.52 3.07
CA LYS A 808 13.56 18.23 3.22
C LYS A 808 14.45 17.13 2.66
N LYS A 809 14.71 16.12 3.47
CA LYS A 809 15.58 14.97 3.13
C LYS A 809 14.76 13.68 3.20
N ASP A 810 14.74 12.92 2.12
CA ASP A 810 14.14 11.60 2.05
C ASP A 810 15.23 10.56 1.74
N VAL A 811 15.26 9.46 2.49
CA VAL A 811 16.25 8.39 2.34
C VAL A 811 15.53 7.10 1.95
N PHE A 812 15.92 6.53 0.82
CA PHE A 812 15.34 5.29 0.29
C PHE A 812 16.40 4.20 0.31
N VAL A 813 16.15 3.15 1.05
CA VAL A 813 17.03 1.97 1.12
C VAL A 813 16.44 0.85 0.27
N ASP A 814 17.26 0.23 -0.58
CA ASP A 814 16.86 -0.85 -1.51
C ASP A 814 15.64 -0.48 -2.38
N PHE A 815 15.60 0.74 -2.91
CA PHE A 815 14.49 1.34 -3.67
C PHE A 815 14.28 0.72 -5.05
#